data_3b8308c8dd6feace2d556b7841a2a0dc
#
_entry.id   3b8308c8dd6feace2d556b7841a2a0dc
#
_cell.length_a   1.000
_cell.length_b   1.000
_cell.length_c   1.000
_cell.angle_alpha   90.00
_cell.angle_beta   90.00
_cell.angle_gamma   90.00
#
_symmetry.space_group_name_H-M   'P 1'
#
loop_
_entity.id
_entity.type
_entity.pdbx_description
1 polymer ?
#
loop_
_entity_poly.entity_id
_entity_poly.type
_entity_poly.pdbx_seq_one_letter_code
_entity_poly.pdbx_strand_id
1 'polypeptide(L)'
;MMLNKTNCAALGLIFYSTTLLADALYPEGFSDFFIETEKKIGISIAGEKSIEEISAIVNYEEFRVEKYSDDYDVIQSYLTKLGIRSEIIKQILGDLTRGVVTDKDCEGRLEQCVLTSQEATRYVFDFDSATLKLFLPINSLRTDLGVVEYESPINKENALINWMNVYGFTDFDNNDYANVSNQSILGLPVGHVHLDTQFSTKNSEFEVYKAMYDADFNGHRLQVGVNQHNLSFNTTDFLNNNARLGGESIFFGSSRNLLKNATSNQQKIYFYVPQSAQLEVYREKQLLLNRPVTEGRKAISYSELPGGAYEITVVLKVGGEIILSEQRQVVNNDRFSLEEGSVDYVIGMGQLDDHYSLEDEIDKQDKYYGRALVGYRYNDYLIANLGFSSNANEQYYQAGGSFFYGDTLSLDLMLGLFSKQSEMYSARLSLAPFYIDYRVFDNEKTSTSTSFSNLLYGEDSYKEYGVGWSGDFLQGSIYVRYDYFSSEDSIPNNDFTTGSSSERSSISSGWSRSLPFGDISLNFNYDQYRNDNDDYHFGITWSKDLGTSGIVAQSSIYTGKNGFDRNITALRAERTYDNAHVTGSAGTIINNDNQIVGELSGTLNSSNDVGNFNSYAYVNDDGRKTVSGNFTGSQIFGRQGFDVTNKRSSAFVKVNKTEQRVHEDPFRELKVVINQDDSYRHRVELKSDASIVDVREFQSLDVKIDEGSENVDVEGRRLQAFVHPGSLYQLDTNIVELLSRIVVLDDLHNNPIEHLQCVGQGCVSVEPLSEDGVYRINFRQSKPYRLISKQGLCVLDESLTDEYVTGYCLPGLSEENKGLSISELNENLLSKNNTGELMIYLGMFNRELSEVSVIKSNLERVNINYREVVVGRDVHIYAVNNESFNSAQKYYLEELDSYIMIQSSDSESYTLN
;
A
#
# COMPACT_ATOMS: atom_id res chain seq x y z
N MET A 1 -68.74 -1.55 -25.47
CA MET A 1 -69.88 -0.66 -25.81
C MET A 1 -69.29 0.48 -26.62
N MET A 2 -69.31 0.30 -27.88
CA MET A 2 -69.96 1.13 -28.88
C MET A 2 -69.41 2.56 -29.02
N LEU A 3 -68.64 2.77 -30.13
CA LEU A 3 -69.08 3.53 -31.30
C LEU A 3 -69.14 5.09 -31.11
N ASN A 4 -68.64 5.95 -31.94
CA ASN A 4 -68.67 6.02 -33.34
C ASN A 4 -67.74 7.07 -33.94
N LYS A 5 -67.38 6.78 -35.19
CA LYS A 5 -66.84 7.65 -36.26
C LYS A 5 -67.67 8.96 -36.48
N THR A 6 -66.97 10.00 -36.92
CA THR A 6 -67.40 10.65 -38.15
C THR A 6 -66.31 11.51 -38.83
N ASN A 7 -66.11 11.29 -40.07
CA ASN A 7 -65.33 12.05 -41.05
C ASN A 7 -65.86 13.48 -41.22
N CYS A 8 -65.01 14.42 -41.59
CA CYS A 8 -65.32 15.40 -42.67
C CYS A 8 -64.05 15.93 -43.33
N ALA A 9 -64.12 16.01 -44.60
CA ALA A 9 -63.14 16.23 -45.63
C ALA A 9 -62.71 17.68 -45.85
N ALA A 10 -61.52 17.82 -46.36
CA ALA A 10 -61.05 18.69 -47.45
C ALA A 10 -61.22 20.20 -47.35
N LEU A 11 -60.07 20.89 -47.31
CA LEU A 11 -59.77 21.94 -48.30
C LEU A 11 -58.24 22.18 -48.33
N GLY A 12 -57.65 21.99 -49.49
CA GLY A 12 -56.26 22.23 -49.76
C GLY A 12 -55.91 23.72 -49.75
N LEU A 13 -54.77 24.01 -49.13
CA LEU A 13 -54.02 25.22 -49.42
C LEU A 13 -52.52 24.77 -49.53
N ILE A 14 -52.07 24.82 -50.79
CA ILE A 14 -50.68 24.70 -51.18
C ILE A 14 -49.93 25.88 -50.59
N PHE A 15 -49.22 25.68 -49.49
CA PHE A 15 -48.17 26.58 -49.12
C PHE A 15 -46.85 25.95 -49.62
N TYR A 16 -46.26 26.59 -50.59
CA TYR A 16 -44.84 26.45 -50.91
C TYR A 16 -44.04 26.87 -49.65
N SER A 17 -43.65 25.94 -48.84
CA SER A 17 -42.59 26.16 -47.86
C SER A 17 -41.29 26.10 -48.62
N THR A 18 -40.74 27.25 -48.94
CA THR A 18 -39.28 27.40 -49.13
C THR A 18 -38.62 26.91 -47.86
N THR A 19 -37.96 25.77 -47.96
CA THR A 19 -36.96 25.37 -47.00
C THR A 19 -35.86 26.44 -47.05
N LEU A 20 -35.92 27.40 -46.13
CA LEU A 20 -34.77 28.13 -45.71
C LEU A 20 -33.86 27.09 -45.07
N LEU A 21 -32.87 26.62 -45.83
CA LEU A 21 -31.62 26.12 -45.29
C LEU A 21 -31.07 27.25 -44.42
N ALA A 22 -31.26 27.17 -43.12
CA ALA A 22 -30.44 27.92 -42.18
C ALA A 22 -29.03 27.39 -42.33
N ASP A 23 -28.23 28.00 -43.18
CA ASP A 23 -26.78 27.89 -43.09
C ASP A 23 -26.42 28.27 -41.66
N ALA A 24 -25.93 27.32 -40.92
CA ALA A 24 -25.32 27.60 -39.63
C ALA A 24 -24.21 28.62 -39.89
N LEU A 25 -24.40 29.86 -39.48
CA LEU A 25 -23.42 30.93 -39.57
C LEU A 25 -22.29 30.61 -38.59
N TYR A 26 -21.31 29.86 -39.07
CA TYR A 26 -20.05 29.72 -38.37
C TYR A 26 -19.28 31.05 -38.42
N PRO A 27 -18.52 31.42 -37.39
CA PRO A 27 -17.71 32.62 -37.42
C PRO A 27 -16.73 32.58 -38.60
N GLU A 28 -16.58 33.69 -39.35
CA GLU A 28 -15.65 33.77 -40.46
C GLU A 28 -14.24 33.35 -40.05
N GLY A 29 -13.64 32.37 -40.75
CA GLY A 29 -12.32 31.80 -40.48
C GLY A 29 -12.32 30.50 -39.66
N PHE A 30 -13.44 29.99 -39.18
CA PHE A 30 -13.53 28.77 -38.41
C PHE A 30 -14.26 27.62 -39.10
N SER A 31 -14.68 27.80 -40.37
CA SER A 31 -15.40 26.78 -41.14
C SER A 31 -14.68 25.41 -41.19
N ASP A 32 -13.37 25.41 -41.23
CA ASP A 32 -12.53 24.20 -41.36
C ASP A 32 -12.58 23.29 -40.11
N PHE A 33 -12.94 23.85 -38.95
CA PHE A 33 -13.08 23.07 -37.71
C PHE A 33 -14.35 22.21 -37.68
N PHE A 34 -15.33 22.53 -38.51
CA PHE A 34 -16.62 21.82 -38.58
C PHE A 34 -16.72 20.85 -39.75
N ILE A 35 -15.61 20.71 -40.52
CA ILE A 35 -15.51 19.70 -41.58
C ILE A 35 -15.08 18.38 -40.94
N GLU A 36 -15.84 17.30 -41.21
CA GLU A 36 -15.46 15.96 -40.77
C GLU A 36 -14.11 15.57 -41.38
N THR A 37 -13.16 15.21 -40.52
CA THR A 37 -11.82 14.75 -40.92
C THR A 37 -11.45 13.49 -40.17
N GLU A 38 -10.76 12.60 -40.81
CA GLU A 38 -10.17 11.43 -40.15
C GLU A 38 -8.90 11.85 -39.40
N LYS A 39 -8.86 11.61 -38.09
CA LYS A 39 -7.70 11.92 -37.24
C LYS A 39 -7.37 10.75 -36.31
N LYS A 40 -6.10 10.65 -35.90
CA LYS A 40 -5.67 9.80 -34.80
C LYS A 40 -6.04 10.46 -33.47
N ILE A 41 -6.79 9.76 -32.67
CA ILE A 41 -7.37 10.25 -31.41
C ILE A 41 -7.00 9.28 -30.29
N GLY A 42 -6.58 9.82 -29.15
CA GLY A 42 -6.41 9.07 -27.92
C GLY A 42 -7.76 8.85 -27.22
N ILE A 43 -8.15 7.60 -27.00
CA ILE A 43 -9.31 7.27 -26.17
C ILE A 43 -8.86 6.88 -24.76
N SER A 44 -9.49 7.44 -23.74
CA SER A 44 -9.18 7.17 -22.35
C SER A 44 -10.42 7.11 -21.48
N ILE A 45 -10.35 6.40 -20.37
CA ILE A 45 -11.38 6.43 -19.32
C ILE A 45 -10.93 7.39 -18.22
N ALA A 46 -11.86 8.19 -17.72
CA ALA A 46 -11.60 9.11 -16.62
C ALA A 46 -10.98 8.35 -15.42
N GLY A 47 -9.80 8.81 -14.96
CA GLY A 47 -9.06 8.19 -13.87
C GLY A 47 -8.11 7.03 -14.28
N GLU A 48 -8.12 6.60 -15.53
CA GLU A 48 -7.14 5.65 -16.05
C GLU A 48 -5.97 6.37 -16.72
N LYS A 49 -4.77 5.82 -16.56
CA LYS A 49 -3.55 6.38 -17.18
C LYS A 49 -3.30 5.85 -18.60
N SER A 50 -3.96 4.76 -18.96
CA SER A 50 -3.82 4.16 -20.28
C SER A 50 -4.63 4.95 -21.30
N ILE A 51 -3.97 5.30 -22.39
CA ILE A 51 -4.60 5.93 -23.56
C ILE A 51 -4.40 4.96 -24.73
N GLU A 52 -5.46 4.67 -25.46
CA GLU A 52 -5.39 3.85 -26.65
C GLU A 52 -5.56 4.76 -27.88
N GLU A 53 -4.66 4.66 -28.87
CA GLU A 53 -4.72 5.45 -30.09
C GLU A 53 -5.55 4.74 -31.15
N ILE A 54 -6.53 5.44 -31.72
CA ILE A 54 -7.43 4.97 -32.74
C ILE A 54 -7.61 6.03 -33.85
N SER A 55 -8.01 5.60 -35.06
CA SER A 55 -8.47 6.52 -36.09
C SER A 55 -9.98 6.74 -35.95
N ALA A 56 -10.41 7.99 -35.98
CA ALA A 56 -11.81 8.37 -35.86
C ALA A 56 -12.15 9.52 -36.80
N ILE A 57 -13.42 9.60 -37.20
CA ILE A 57 -13.96 10.71 -37.94
C ILE A 57 -14.41 11.77 -36.94
N VAL A 58 -13.80 12.94 -37.00
CA VAL A 58 -14.04 14.01 -36.02
C VAL A 58 -14.23 15.37 -36.69
N ASN A 59 -15.02 16.19 -36.05
CA ASN A 59 -15.03 17.64 -36.22
C ASN A 59 -14.94 18.30 -34.83
N TYR A 60 -15.04 19.60 -34.73
CA TYR A 60 -14.92 20.32 -33.46
C TYR A 60 -15.95 19.88 -32.40
N GLU A 61 -17.14 19.46 -32.79
CA GLU A 61 -18.25 19.13 -31.88
C GLU A 61 -18.48 17.61 -31.74
N GLU A 62 -18.17 16.83 -32.79
CA GLU A 62 -18.56 15.44 -32.89
C GLU A 62 -17.39 14.49 -33.12
N PHE A 63 -17.47 13.33 -32.49
CA PHE A 63 -16.54 12.21 -32.61
C PHE A 63 -17.31 10.95 -33.03
N ARG A 64 -16.83 10.25 -34.06
CA ARG A 64 -17.45 9.03 -34.56
C ARG A 64 -16.43 8.00 -34.99
N VAL A 65 -16.71 6.72 -34.74
CA VAL A 65 -15.90 5.57 -35.16
C VAL A 65 -16.69 4.75 -36.17
N GLU A 66 -16.06 4.28 -37.24
CA GLU A 66 -16.70 3.41 -38.21
C GLU A 66 -16.99 2.04 -37.61
N LYS A 67 -18.21 1.55 -37.81
CA LYS A 67 -18.64 0.23 -37.32
C LYS A 67 -17.92 -0.88 -38.07
N TYR A 68 -17.36 -1.86 -37.31
CA TYR A 68 -16.59 -2.99 -37.83
C TYR A 68 -15.25 -2.59 -38.45
N SER A 69 -14.68 -1.46 -38.11
CA SER A 69 -13.30 -1.12 -38.40
C SER A 69 -12.33 -1.84 -37.43
N ASP A 70 -11.05 -1.89 -37.78
CA ASP A 70 -10.01 -2.41 -36.86
C ASP A 70 -9.99 -1.58 -35.55
N ASP A 71 -10.24 -0.28 -35.62
CA ASP A 71 -10.32 0.62 -34.47
C ASP A 71 -11.51 0.31 -33.54
N TYR A 72 -12.64 -0.14 -34.09
CA TYR A 72 -13.78 -0.61 -33.31
C TYR A 72 -13.40 -1.82 -32.45
N ASP A 73 -12.64 -2.77 -32.99
CA ASP A 73 -12.18 -3.96 -32.28
C ASP A 73 -11.12 -3.61 -31.25
N VAL A 74 -10.26 -2.61 -31.54
CA VAL A 74 -9.28 -2.07 -30.59
C VAL A 74 -9.97 -1.47 -29.36
N ILE A 75 -11.00 -0.64 -29.57
CA ILE A 75 -11.79 -0.07 -28.47
C ILE A 75 -12.47 -1.17 -27.64
N GLN A 76 -13.08 -2.15 -28.30
CA GLN A 76 -13.72 -3.28 -27.61
C GLN A 76 -12.71 -4.05 -26.74
N SER A 77 -11.52 -4.32 -27.30
CA SER A 77 -10.44 -5.00 -26.59
C SER A 77 -9.94 -4.18 -25.38
N TYR A 78 -9.72 -2.89 -25.58
CA TYR A 78 -9.31 -1.96 -24.53
C TYR A 78 -10.30 -1.92 -23.36
N LEU A 79 -11.59 -1.73 -23.65
CA LEU A 79 -12.64 -1.69 -22.62
C LEU A 79 -12.80 -3.05 -21.90
N THR A 80 -12.64 -4.16 -22.64
CA THR A 80 -12.70 -5.50 -22.08
C THR A 80 -11.51 -5.75 -21.13
N LYS A 81 -10.31 -5.32 -21.51
CA LYS A 81 -9.09 -5.42 -20.70
C LYS A 81 -9.20 -4.64 -19.39
N LEU A 82 -9.92 -3.52 -19.40
CA LEU A 82 -10.20 -2.72 -18.21
C LEU A 82 -11.33 -3.31 -17.33
N GLY A 83 -11.90 -4.46 -17.70
CA GLY A 83 -12.90 -5.16 -16.90
C GLY A 83 -14.29 -4.52 -16.93
N ILE A 84 -14.65 -3.82 -18.01
CA ILE A 84 -15.97 -3.21 -18.15
C ILE A 84 -17.01 -4.28 -18.52
N ARG A 85 -18.23 -4.16 -18.01
CA ARG A 85 -19.34 -5.07 -18.32
C ARG A 85 -19.65 -5.06 -19.80
N SER A 86 -19.87 -6.25 -20.39
CA SER A 86 -20.15 -6.41 -21.82
C SER A 86 -21.37 -5.63 -22.32
N GLU A 87 -22.33 -5.38 -21.45
CA GLU A 87 -23.53 -4.56 -21.77
C GLU A 87 -23.15 -3.08 -21.96
N ILE A 88 -22.30 -2.55 -21.09
CA ILE A 88 -21.81 -1.18 -21.17
C ILE A 88 -20.84 -1.01 -22.35
N ILE A 89 -19.98 -2.01 -22.61
CA ILE A 89 -19.13 -2.01 -23.81
C ILE A 89 -19.99 -1.90 -25.07
N LYS A 90 -21.07 -2.70 -25.20
CA LYS A 90 -21.98 -2.62 -26.33
C LYS A 90 -22.67 -1.26 -26.45
N GLN A 91 -23.03 -0.65 -25.32
CA GLN A 91 -23.61 0.68 -25.30
C GLN A 91 -22.61 1.72 -25.80
N ILE A 92 -21.39 1.75 -25.23
CA ILE A 92 -20.31 2.67 -25.64
C ILE A 92 -20.03 2.55 -27.15
N LEU A 93 -19.79 1.32 -27.63
CA LEU A 93 -19.53 1.09 -29.05
C LEU A 93 -20.72 1.50 -29.95
N GLY A 94 -21.94 1.30 -29.48
CA GLY A 94 -23.13 1.76 -30.15
C GLY A 94 -23.25 3.29 -30.21
N ASP A 95 -22.85 3.97 -29.14
CA ASP A 95 -22.84 5.44 -29.08
C ASP A 95 -21.75 6.02 -29.98
N LEU A 96 -20.51 5.49 -29.89
CA LEU A 96 -19.40 5.92 -30.75
C LEU A 96 -19.64 5.73 -32.24
N THR A 97 -20.38 4.68 -32.62
CA THR A 97 -20.74 4.47 -34.04
C THR A 97 -21.87 5.39 -34.55
N ARG A 98 -22.70 5.89 -33.64
CA ARG A 98 -23.74 6.88 -33.97
C ARG A 98 -23.23 8.30 -34.03
N GLY A 99 -22.09 8.55 -33.43
CA GLY A 99 -21.55 9.87 -33.19
C GLY A 99 -21.86 10.35 -31.77
N VAL A 100 -20.84 10.81 -31.06
CA VAL A 100 -20.95 11.40 -29.71
C VAL A 100 -20.52 12.86 -29.75
N VAL A 101 -21.27 13.69 -29.04
CA VAL A 101 -21.01 15.12 -28.87
C VAL A 101 -20.45 15.34 -27.47
N THR A 102 -19.54 16.29 -27.34
CA THR A 102 -19.00 16.67 -26.01
C THR A 102 -20.13 17.09 -25.08
N ASP A 103 -20.11 16.56 -23.87
CA ASP A 103 -21.11 16.86 -22.86
C ASP A 103 -21.10 18.34 -22.49
N LYS A 104 -22.28 18.96 -22.48
CA LYS A 104 -22.46 20.39 -22.24
C LYS A 104 -22.18 20.83 -20.80
N ASP A 105 -22.18 19.89 -19.87
CA ASP A 105 -21.81 20.16 -18.47
C ASP A 105 -20.28 20.25 -18.26
N CYS A 106 -19.50 19.99 -19.33
CA CYS A 106 -18.07 20.14 -19.33
C CYS A 106 -17.69 21.51 -19.91
N GLU A 107 -17.57 22.50 -19.04
CA GLU A 107 -17.06 23.82 -19.40
C GLU A 107 -15.58 23.92 -18.99
N GLY A 108 -14.67 24.22 -19.94
CA GLY A 108 -13.24 24.43 -19.69
C GLY A 108 -12.34 23.32 -20.21
N ARG A 109 -11.13 23.21 -19.61
CA ARG A 109 -10.13 22.24 -20.08
C ARG A 109 -10.52 20.82 -19.69
N LEU A 110 -10.26 19.87 -20.59
CA LEU A 110 -10.50 18.44 -20.39
C LEU A 110 -9.98 17.90 -19.06
N GLU A 111 -8.82 18.38 -18.60
CA GLU A 111 -8.18 18.00 -17.35
C GLU A 111 -8.99 18.38 -16.10
N GLN A 112 -9.77 19.45 -16.19
CA GLN A 112 -10.59 20.00 -15.09
C GLN A 112 -12.05 19.54 -15.17
N CYS A 113 -12.43 18.90 -16.27
CA CYS A 113 -13.78 18.42 -16.46
C CYS A 113 -14.04 17.18 -15.64
N VAL A 114 -15.06 17.23 -14.82
CA VAL A 114 -15.51 16.13 -13.97
C VAL A 114 -17.00 15.93 -14.18
N LEU A 115 -17.36 14.77 -14.74
CA LEU A 115 -18.74 14.39 -15.01
C LEU A 115 -19.10 13.17 -14.19
N THR A 116 -20.18 13.26 -13.44
CA THR A 116 -20.76 12.13 -12.70
C THR A 116 -22.00 11.63 -13.41
N SER A 117 -22.12 10.33 -13.61
CA SER A 117 -23.31 9.69 -14.13
C SER A 117 -23.66 8.44 -13.36
N GLN A 118 -24.92 8.26 -13.01
CA GLN A 118 -25.39 7.06 -12.31
C GLN A 118 -25.79 5.96 -13.30
N GLU A 119 -26.26 6.28 -14.48
CA GLU A 119 -26.87 5.30 -15.40
C GLU A 119 -26.28 5.25 -16.82
N ALA A 120 -25.65 6.32 -17.31
CA ALA A 120 -25.17 6.39 -18.69
C ALA A 120 -23.70 6.82 -18.79
N THR A 121 -22.98 6.33 -19.81
CA THR A 121 -21.64 6.82 -20.14
C THR A 121 -21.73 8.24 -20.67
N ARG A 122 -20.87 9.14 -20.19
CA ARG A 122 -20.75 10.52 -20.69
C ARG A 122 -19.42 10.68 -21.43
N TYR A 123 -19.42 11.53 -22.45
CA TYR A 123 -18.31 11.67 -23.39
C TYR A 123 -17.82 13.11 -23.39
N VAL A 124 -16.51 13.30 -23.35
CA VAL A 124 -15.90 14.61 -23.53
C VAL A 124 -14.82 14.47 -24.60
N PHE A 125 -15.04 15.09 -25.73
CA PHE A 125 -14.10 15.14 -26.81
C PHE A 125 -13.41 16.51 -26.83
N ASP A 126 -12.08 16.51 -26.74
CA ASP A 126 -11.24 17.69 -26.86
C ASP A 126 -10.53 17.62 -28.21
N PHE A 127 -10.94 18.50 -29.12
CA PHE A 127 -10.40 18.57 -30.47
C PHE A 127 -8.94 19.02 -30.51
N ASP A 128 -8.54 19.91 -29.60
CA ASP A 128 -7.17 20.48 -29.55
C ASP A 128 -6.15 19.45 -29.05
N SER A 129 -6.48 18.71 -27.99
CA SER A 129 -5.63 17.63 -27.47
C SER A 129 -5.80 16.31 -28.21
N ALA A 130 -6.68 16.24 -29.22
CA ALA A 130 -7.05 15.02 -29.94
C ALA A 130 -7.36 13.84 -28.97
N THR A 131 -8.19 14.07 -27.96
CA THR A 131 -8.49 13.08 -26.93
C THR A 131 -9.98 12.96 -26.67
N LEU A 132 -10.49 11.74 -26.65
CA LEU A 132 -11.82 11.39 -26.17
C LEU A 132 -11.73 10.78 -24.77
N LYS A 133 -12.35 11.43 -23.79
CA LYS A 133 -12.44 10.96 -22.42
C LYS A 133 -13.82 10.40 -22.10
N LEU A 134 -13.86 9.17 -21.59
CA LEU A 134 -15.11 8.49 -21.22
C LEU A 134 -15.30 8.55 -19.71
N PHE A 135 -16.47 9.00 -19.26
CA PHE A 135 -16.92 8.97 -17.87
C PHE A 135 -17.96 7.87 -17.73
N LEU A 136 -17.56 6.78 -17.08
CA LEU A 136 -18.38 5.57 -16.95
C LEU A 136 -19.43 5.69 -15.84
N PRO A 137 -20.58 5.01 -15.97
CA PRO A 137 -21.48 4.79 -14.84
C PRO A 137 -20.79 4.07 -13.68
N ILE A 138 -21.25 4.31 -12.47
CA ILE A 138 -20.66 3.84 -11.23
C ILE A 138 -20.55 2.30 -11.16
N ASN A 139 -21.53 1.58 -11.74
CA ASN A 139 -21.60 0.12 -11.74
C ASN A 139 -21.06 -0.53 -13.02
N SER A 140 -20.16 0.13 -13.74
CA SER A 140 -19.65 -0.31 -15.05
C SER A 140 -18.70 -1.47 -15.02
N LEU A 141 -18.06 -1.74 -13.87
CA LEU A 141 -17.04 -2.77 -13.77
C LEU A 141 -17.65 -4.15 -13.53
N ARG A 142 -17.02 -5.17 -14.13
CA ARG A 142 -17.35 -6.55 -13.86
C ARG A 142 -17.01 -6.88 -12.41
N THR A 143 -17.87 -7.59 -11.75
CA THR A 143 -17.56 -8.32 -10.52
C THR A 143 -16.91 -9.68 -10.83
N ASP A 144 -16.99 -10.13 -12.09
CA ASP A 144 -16.46 -11.41 -12.54
C ASP A 144 -14.97 -11.28 -12.86
N LEU A 145 -14.24 -12.24 -12.37
CA LEU A 145 -12.81 -12.40 -12.47
C LEU A 145 -12.31 -12.37 -13.91
N GLY A 146 -11.44 -11.40 -14.18
CA GLY A 146 -10.60 -11.40 -15.37
C GLY A 146 -9.69 -12.63 -15.40
N VAL A 147 -9.03 -12.86 -16.52
CA VAL A 147 -7.98 -13.89 -16.67
C VAL A 147 -7.07 -13.85 -15.44
N VAL A 148 -6.93 -14.97 -14.76
CA VAL A 148 -6.05 -15.13 -13.61
C VAL A 148 -4.60 -14.94 -14.09
N GLU A 149 -4.00 -13.81 -13.74
CA GLU A 149 -2.61 -13.50 -14.06
C GLU A 149 -1.74 -13.63 -12.81
N TYR A 150 -0.54 -14.17 -13.01
CA TYR A 150 0.45 -14.30 -11.95
C TYR A 150 1.62 -13.35 -12.16
N GLU A 151 2.16 -12.83 -11.07
CA GLU A 151 3.41 -12.10 -11.06
C GLU A 151 4.59 -13.03 -11.38
N SER A 152 5.70 -12.42 -11.80
CA SER A 152 6.92 -13.18 -12.10
C SER A 152 7.45 -13.88 -10.84
N PRO A 153 7.81 -15.16 -10.91
CA PRO A 153 8.46 -15.85 -9.79
C PRO A 153 9.92 -15.39 -9.57
N ILE A 154 10.45 -14.53 -10.46
CA ILE A 154 11.86 -14.14 -10.45
C ILE A 154 12.08 -12.99 -9.47
N ASN A 155 12.85 -13.26 -8.43
CA ASN A 155 13.33 -12.25 -7.50
C ASN A 155 14.69 -11.69 -7.99
N LYS A 156 14.77 -10.37 -8.19
CA LYS A 156 16.00 -9.68 -8.62
C LYS A 156 16.73 -9.02 -7.45
N GLU A 157 16.06 -8.76 -6.34
CA GLU A 157 16.55 -8.01 -5.18
C GLU A 157 16.84 -8.94 -3.99
N ASN A 158 17.53 -10.06 -4.27
CA ASN A 158 17.86 -11.08 -3.29
C ASN A 158 18.68 -10.55 -2.14
N ALA A 159 18.32 -10.93 -0.92
CA ALA A 159 19.01 -10.61 0.32
C ALA A 159 18.94 -11.79 1.29
N LEU A 160 19.83 -11.81 2.25
CA LEU A 160 19.70 -12.63 3.46
C LEU A 160 19.16 -11.74 4.57
N ILE A 161 18.01 -12.07 5.09
CA ILE A 161 17.35 -11.38 6.18
C ILE A 161 17.36 -12.33 7.37
N ASN A 162 18.00 -11.90 8.44
CA ASN A 162 18.15 -12.66 9.67
C ASN A 162 17.51 -11.91 10.83
N TRP A 163 16.47 -12.46 11.44
CA TRP A 163 15.92 -11.96 12.69
C TRP A 163 16.44 -12.76 13.86
N MET A 164 17.04 -12.07 14.82
CA MET A 164 17.68 -12.67 15.99
C MET A 164 16.95 -12.24 17.27
N ASN A 165 16.78 -13.20 18.17
CA ASN A 165 16.29 -13.00 19.52
C ASN A 165 17.29 -13.64 20.49
N VAL A 166 17.89 -12.83 21.36
CA VAL A 166 18.82 -13.28 22.40
C VAL A 166 18.17 -13.04 23.75
N TYR A 167 17.93 -14.08 24.49
CA TYR A 167 17.36 -14.04 25.82
C TYR A 167 18.35 -14.60 26.84
N GLY A 168 18.55 -13.89 27.95
CA GLY A 168 19.36 -14.34 29.08
C GLY A 168 18.57 -14.28 30.38
N PHE A 169 18.79 -15.25 31.25
CA PHE A 169 18.20 -15.33 32.59
C PHE A 169 19.24 -15.78 33.59
N THR A 170 19.24 -15.18 34.78
CA THR A 170 20.03 -15.62 35.95
C THR A 170 19.22 -15.46 37.22
N ASP A 171 19.28 -16.43 38.13
CA ASP A 171 18.77 -16.32 39.49
C ASP A 171 19.90 -16.18 40.54
N PHE A 172 21.15 -16.12 40.06
CA PHE A 172 22.35 -16.03 40.89
C PHE A 172 22.64 -17.25 41.79
N ASP A 173 21.79 -18.31 41.69
CA ASP A 173 21.89 -19.49 42.57
C ASP A 173 22.18 -20.78 41.80
N ASN A 174 22.07 -20.87 40.51
CA ASN A 174 22.52 -21.97 39.62
C ASN A 174 21.59 -22.19 38.38
N ASN A 175 20.57 -21.36 38.17
CA ASN A 175 19.72 -21.45 37.01
C ASN A 175 20.04 -20.34 35.98
N ASP A 176 21.30 -20.33 35.56
CA ASP A 176 21.73 -19.37 34.52
C ASP A 176 21.57 -20.02 33.16
N TYR A 177 20.85 -19.35 32.26
CA TYR A 177 20.75 -19.83 30.89
C TYR A 177 20.56 -18.68 29.88
N ALA A 178 20.99 -18.95 28.67
CA ALA A 178 20.77 -18.09 27.53
C ALA A 178 20.17 -18.89 26.36
N ASN A 179 19.25 -18.29 25.68
CA ASN A 179 18.68 -18.82 24.45
C ASN A 179 18.94 -17.83 23.30
N VAL A 180 19.41 -18.33 22.19
CA VAL A 180 19.56 -17.57 20.94
C VAL A 180 18.68 -18.20 19.88
N SER A 181 17.60 -17.55 19.55
CA SER A 181 16.69 -17.95 18.46
C SER A 181 16.98 -17.13 17.22
N ASN A 182 16.99 -17.77 16.08
CA ASN A 182 17.38 -17.19 14.84
C ASN A 182 16.44 -17.63 13.71
N GLN A 183 15.85 -16.66 12.98
CA GLN A 183 15.03 -16.90 11.79
C GLN A 183 15.68 -16.23 10.61
N SER A 184 16.14 -17.01 9.65
CA SER A 184 16.82 -16.52 8.46
C SER A 184 16.02 -16.82 7.22
N ILE A 185 15.88 -15.82 6.34
CA ILE A 185 15.26 -15.95 5.03
C ILE A 185 16.27 -15.51 3.98
N LEU A 186 16.71 -16.46 3.16
CA LEU A 186 17.58 -16.21 2.02
C LEU A 186 16.78 -16.19 0.73
N GLY A 187 16.64 -15.02 0.12
CA GLY A 187 16.04 -14.89 -1.20
C GLY A 187 16.91 -15.49 -2.28
N LEU A 188 16.30 -16.27 -3.18
CA LEU A 188 16.93 -16.85 -4.35
C LEU A 188 16.29 -16.27 -5.62
N PRO A 189 16.93 -16.44 -6.79
CA PRO A 189 16.32 -15.99 -8.05
C PRO A 189 14.93 -16.55 -8.31
N VAL A 190 14.63 -17.75 -7.80
CA VAL A 190 13.27 -18.33 -7.74
C VAL A 190 13.09 -18.92 -6.35
N GLY A 191 12.07 -18.45 -5.63
CA GLY A 191 11.79 -18.89 -4.27
C GLY A 191 12.79 -18.38 -3.22
N HIS A 192 12.77 -19.00 -2.04
CA HIS A 192 13.62 -18.64 -0.90
C HIS A 192 13.92 -19.85 -0.02
N VAL A 193 14.95 -19.73 0.80
CA VAL A 193 15.25 -20.70 1.89
C VAL A 193 14.88 -20.04 3.21
N HIS A 194 14.11 -20.77 4.01
CA HIS A 194 13.74 -20.37 5.37
C HIS A 194 14.45 -21.31 6.37
N LEU A 195 15.18 -20.72 7.30
CA LEU A 195 15.92 -21.43 8.35
C LEU A 195 15.55 -20.87 9.72
N ASP A 196 14.96 -21.71 10.58
CA ASP A 196 14.68 -21.40 11.99
C ASP A 196 15.53 -22.30 12.88
N THR A 197 16.33 -21.66 13.75
CA THR A 197 17.24 -22.37 14.64
C THR A 197 17.19 -21.78 16.05
N GLN A 198 17.48 -22.60 17.04
CA GLN A 198 17.63 -22.18 18.43
C GLN A 198 18.82 -22.85 19.06
N PHE A 199 19.56 -22.08 19.82
CA PHE A 199 20.58 -22.59 20.73
C PHE A 199 20.21 -22.26 22.18
N SER A 200 20.22 -23.28 23.06
CA SER A 200 19.98 -23.09 24.48
C SER A 200 21.17 -23.57 25.29
N THR A 201 21.70 -22.71 26.16
CA THR A 201 22.80 -23.09 27.08
C THR A 201 22.30 -24.00 28.18
N LYS A 202 21.00 -24.04 28.48
CA LYS A 202 20.42 -24.87 29.55
C LYS A 202 20.65 -26.36 29.31
N ASN A 203 20.46 -26.80 28.07
CA ASN A 203 20.64 -28.18 27.66
C ASN A 203 21.89 -28.36 26.78
N SER A 204 22.58 -27.27 26.44
CA SER A 204 23.68 -27.24 25.45
C SER A 204 23.28 -27.83 24.10
N GLU A 205 22.03 -27.64 23.73
CA GLU A 205 21.44 -28.20 22.50
C GLU A 205 21.28 -27.12 21.44
N PHE A 206 21.60 -27.51 20.21
CA PHE A 206 21.30 -26.73 19.00
C PHE A 206 20.21 -27.43 18.22
N GLU A 207 19.08 -26.74 18.01
CA GLU A 207 17.92 -27.27 17.33
C GLU A 207 17.67 -26.55 16.03
N VAL A 208 17.25 -27.30 15.01
CA VAL A 208 16.79 -26.78 13.73
C VAL A 208 15.30 -27.07 13.61
N TYR A 209 14.47 -26.06 13.84
CA TYR A 209 13.01 -26.20 13.75
C TYR A 209 12.52 -26.21 12.32
N LYS A 210 13.19 -25.48 11.42
CA LYS A 210 12.83 -25.38 10.01
C LYS A 210 14.07 -25.14 9.15
N ALA A 211 14.22 -25.92 8.11
CA ALA A 211 15.20 -25.69 7.03
C ALA A 211 14.53 -26.07 5.71
N MET A 212 13.95 -25.10 5.02
CA MET A 212 13.04 -25.36 3.91
C MET A 212 13.27 -24.44 2.74
N TYR A 213 13.37 -25.01 1.56
CA TYR A 213 13.24 -24.30 0.29
C TYR A 213 11.76 -24.21 -0.09
N ASP A 214 11.33 -23.01 -0.44
CA ASP A 214 9.94 -22.66 -0.77
C ASP A 214 9.93 -21.84 -2.06
N ALA A 215 9.19 -22.29 -3.07
CA ALA A 215 9.11 -21.64 -4.37
C ALA A 215 7.71 -21.63 -4.94
N ASP A 216 7.25 -20.46 -5.36
CA ASP A 216 5.97 -20.23 -6.03
C ASP A 216 6.17 -19.99 -7.52
N PHE A 217 5.33 -20.58 -8.38
CA PHE A 217 5.35 -20.39 -9.83
C PHE A 217 3.99 -20.69 -10.48
N ASN A 218 3.45 -19.74 -11.20
CA ASN A 218 2.23 -19.92 -12.00
C ASN A 218 1.05 -20.56 -11.25
N GLY A 219 0.79 -20.13 -10.01
CA GLY A 219 -0.31 -20.67 -9.21
C GLY A 219 -0.01 -21.99 -8.50
N HIS A 220 1.24 -22.42 -8.48
CA HIS A 220 1.71 -23.60 -7.76
C HIS A 220 2.83 -23.25 -6.81
N ARG A 221 2.99 -24.05 -5.76
CA ARG A 221 4.04 -23.93 -4.75
C ARG A 221 4.71 -25.27 -4.53
N LEU A 222 6.03 -25.23 -4.40
CA LEU A 222 6.87 -26.35 -4.04
C LEU A 222 7.58 -26.03 -2.72
N GLN A 223 7.45 -26.93 -1.74
CA GLN A 223 8.20 -26.87 -0.48
C GLN A 223 9.02 -28.15 -0.31
N VAL A 224 10.32 -28.01 0.00
CA VAL A 224 11.25 -29.12 0.19
C VAL A 224 12.17 -28.83 1.36
N GLY A 225 12.24 -29.73 2.33
CA GLY A 225 13.14 -29.57 3.47
C GLY A 225 12.66 -30.24 4.74
N VAL A 226 13.14 -29.72 5.86
CA VAL A 226 12.80 -30.19 7.20
C VAL A 226 11.96 -29.14 7.92
N ASN A 227 10.89 -29.59 8.57
CA ASN A 227 10.09 -28.77 9.47
C ASN A 227 9.60 -29.62 10.64
N GLN A 228 9.95 -29.24 11.85
CA GLN A 228 9.49 -29.95 13.06
C GLN A 228 8.01 -29.76 13.37
N HIS A 229 7.38 -28.75 12.78
CA HIS A 229 5.96 -28.44 12.97
C HIS A 229 5.16 -28.67 11.70
N ASN A 230 3.84 -28.60 11.81
CA ASN A 230 2.99 -28.70 10.64
C ASN A 230 3.31 -27.59 9.62
N LEU A 231 3.42 -27.98 8.36
CA LEU A 231 3.58 -27.04 7.27
C LEU A 231 2.29 -26.23 7.04
N SER A 232 2.44 -24.94 6.84
CA SER A 232 1.38 -24.10 6.30
C SER A 232 1.53 -24.01 4.79
N PHE A 233 0.48 -24.37 4.06
CA PHE A 233 0.52 -24.46 2.61
C PHE A 233 -0.59 -23.64 1.93
N ASN A 234 -1.87 -24.05 2.13
CA ASN A 234 -3.07 -23.41 1.61
C ASN A 234 -4.30 -23.77 2.45
N THR A 235 -5.52 -23.58 1.93
CA THR A 235 -6.76 -23.83 2.69
C THR A 235 -6.97 -25.27 3.12
N THR A 236 -6.24 -26.23 2.53
CA THR A 236 -6.29 -27.64 2.94
C THR A 236 -5.64 -27.90 4.31
N ASP A 237 -4.90 -26.95 4.86
CA ASP A 237 -4.26 -27.05 6.19
C ASP A 237 -5.28 -27.23 7.31
N PHE A 238 -6.52 -26.93 7.08
CA PHE A 238 -7.64 -27.22 7.96
C PHE A 238 -7.70 -28.72 8.36
N LEU A 239 -7.34 -29.64 7.45
CA LEU A 239 -7.31 -31.07 7.69
C LEU A 239 -6.13 -31.52 8.56
N ASN A 240 -5.16 -30.66 8.86
CA ASN A 240 -4.01 -31.03 9.71
C ASN A 240 -4.40 -31.26 11.18
N ASN A 241 -5.34 -30.48 11.69
CA ASN A 241 -5.98 -30.63 13.00
C ASN A 241 -5.07 -31.21 14.10
N ASN A 242 -3.93 -30.57 14.36
CA ASN A 242 -2.89 -30.96 15.33
C ASN A 242 -2.22 -32.33 15.09
N ALA A 243 -2.38 -32.94 13.91
CA ALA A 243 -1.59 -34.11 13.55
C ALA A 243 -0.08 -33.76 13.55
N ARG A 244 0.74 -34.67 14.09
CA ARG A 244 2.20 -34.52 14.16
C ARG A 244 2.82 -34.90 12.81
N LEU A 245 2.91 -33.94 11.90
CA LEU A 245 3.42 -34.13 10.54
C LEU A 245 4.81 -33.50 10.33
N GLY A 246 5.52 -33.23 11.41
CA GLY A 246 6.88 -32.73 11.36
C GLY A 246 7.88 -33.74 10.82
N GLY A 247 8.96 -33.24 10.21
CA GLY A 247 10.05 -34.03 9.67
C GLY A 247 10.49 -33.57 8.28
N GLU A 248 11.21 -34.44 7.58
CA GLU A 248 11.65 -34.20 6.19
C GLU A 248 10.48 -34.37 5.24
N SER A 249 10.33 -33.45 4.27
CA SER A 249 9.19 -33.52 3.39
C SER A 249 9.40 -32.80 2.04
N ILE A 250 8.64 -33.23 1.04
CA ILE A 250 8.46 -32.57 -0.23
C ILE A 250 6.96 -32.48 -0.54
N PHE A 251 6.47 -31.24 -0.70
CA PHE A 251 5.07 -30.94 -1.01
C PHE A 251 4.95 -30.05 -2.23
N PHE A 252 3.96 -30.34 -3.05
CA PHE A 252 3.55 -29.58 -4.21
C PHE A 252 2.04 -29.35 -4.17
N GLY A 253 1.59 -28.14 -4.48
CA GLY A 253 0.17 -27.82 -4.46
C GLY A 253 -0.17 -26.49 -5.08
N SER A 254 -1.42 -26.09 -4.93
CA SER A 254 -1.89 -24.77 -5.38
C SER A 254 -1.37 -23.63 -4.50
N SER A 255 -1.09 -22.50 -5.11
CA SER A 255 -0.67 -21.27 -4.42
C SER A 255 -1.27 -20.04 -5.08
N ARG A 256 -1.49 -19.02 -4.28
CA ARG A 256 -1.97 -17.71 -4.72
C ARG A 256 -1.00 -16.59 -4.41
N ASN A 257 0.16 -16.92 -3.86
CA ASN A 257 1.15 -15.95 -3.44
C ASN A 257 1.56 -14.98 -4.56
N LEU A 258 1.64 -15.47 -5.81
CA LEU A 258 1.99 -14.67 -6.98
C LEU A 258 0.78 -14.16 -7.76
N LEU A 259 -0.44 -14.28 -7.25
CA LEU A 259 -1.63 -13.85 -7.98
C LEU A 259 -1.63 -12.32 -8.13
N LYS A 260 -1.70 -11.84 -9.38
CA LYS A 260 -1.76 -10.42 -9.70
C LYS A 260 -3.04 -9.80 -9.16
N ASN A 261 -2.93 -8.66 -8.51
CA ASN A 261 -4.06 -7.97 -7.87
C ASN A 261 -4.78 -8.80 -6.78
N ALA A 262 -4.16 -9.85 -6.28
CA ALA A 262 -4.58 -10.49 -5.05
C ALA A 262 -3.88 -9.78 -3.90
N THR A 263 -4.60 -9.09 -3.08
CA THR A 263 -4.12 -8.80 -1.73
C THR A 263 -4.10 -10.10 -0.97
N SER A 264 -2.92 -10.55 -0.58
CA SER A 264 -2.69 -11.62 0.40
C SER A 264 -3.94 -12.49 0.66
N ASN A 265 -4.31 -13.32 -0.29
CA ASN A 265 -5.45 -14.26 -0.19
C ASN A 265 -6.83 -13.63 0.09
N GLN A 266 -7.07 -12.36 -0.20
CA GLN A 266 -8.33 -11.72 0.17
C GLN A 266 -9.09 -11.20 -1.05
N GLN A 267 -10.40 -11.39 -1.02
CA GLN A 267 -11.32 -10.82 -1.99
C GLN A 267 -11.25 -9.29 -1.93
N LYS A 268 -11.46 -8.66 -3.10
CA LYS A 268 -11.58 -7.21 -3.24
C LYS A 268 -12.97 -6.86 -3.74
N ILE A 269 -13.55 -5.82 -3.16
CA ILE A 269 -14.77 -5.20 -3.67
C ILE A 269 -14.34 -4.07 -4.59
N TYR A 270 -14.55 -4.25 -5.89
CA TYR A 270 -14.22 -3.23 -6.88
C TYR A 270 -15.39 -2.28 -7.10
N PHE A 271 -15.07 -1.00 -7.26
CA PHE A 271 -16.01 0.06 -7.62
C PHE A 271 -15.29 1.13 -8.45
N TYR A 272 -16.06 1.89 -9.20
CA TYR A 272 -15.54 2.98 -10.01
C TYR A 272 -15.79 4.32 -9.34
N VAL A 273 -14.75 5.15 -9.27
CA VAL A 273 -14.80 6.50 -8.71
C VAL A 273 -14.74 7.49 -9.87
N PRO A 274 -15.79 8.24 -10.16
CA PRO A 274 -15.82 9.14 -11.31
C PRO A 274 -14.94 10.37 -11.13
N GLN A 275 -14.75 10.81 -9.89
CA GLN A 275 -13.89 11.94 -9.50
C GLN A 275 -13.34 11.71 -8.10
N SER A 276 -12.32 12.46 -7.72
CA SER A 276 -11.77 12.38 -6.37
C SER A 276 -12.85 12.60 -5.31
N ALA A 277 -13.00 11.63 -4.42
CA ALA A 277 -14.10 11.52 -3.48
C ALA A 277 -13.63 11.05 -2.10
N GLN A 278 -14.47 11.25 -1.09
CA GLN A 278 -14.35 10.62 0.21
C GLN A 278 -15.08 9.29 0.20
N LEU A 279 -14.33 8.19 0.37
CA LEU A 279 -14.89 6.86 0.55
C LEU A 279 -15.23 6.66 2.03
N GLU A 280 -16.44 6.22 2.31
CA GLU A 280 -16.87 5.75 3.62
C GLU A 280 -17.51 4.37 3.46
N VAL A 281 -17.15 3.45 4.34
CA VAL A 281 -17.71 2.09 4.37
C VAL A 281 -18.35 1.86 5.72
N TYR A 282 -19.61 1.54 5.70
CA TYR A 282 -20.41 1.31 6.90
C TYR A 282 -20.86 -0.13 7.02
N ARG A 283 -20.86 -0.64 8.22
CA ARG A 283 -21.62 -1.82 8.63
C ARG A 283 -22.76 -1.32 9.52
N GLU A 284 -23.99 -1.36 9.03
CA GLU A 284 -25.13 -0.72 9.67
C GLU A 284 -24.86 0.77 9.97
N LYS A 285 -24.59 1.12 11.22
CA LYS A 285 -24.24 2.48 11.67
C LYS A 285 -22.76 2.67 11.99
N GLN A 286 -21.99 1.59 11.99
CA GLN A 286 -20.57 1.62 12.32
C GLN A 286 -19.75 1.97 11.08
N LEU A 287 -18.98 3.03 11.14
CA LEU A 287 -17.99 3.38 10.13
C LEU A 287 -16.79 2.43 10.26
N LEU A 288 -16.53 1.61 9.23
CA LEU A 288 -15.43 0.66 9.18
C LEU A 288 -14.19 1.26 8.53
N LEU A 289 -14.38 2.02 7.44
CA LEU A 289 -13.30 2.59 6.65
C LEU A 289 -13.68 3.99 6.20
N ASN A 290 -12.71 4.90 6.27
CA ASN A 290 -12.83 6.26 5.80
C ASN A 290 -11.50 6.72 5.20
N ARG A 291 -11.49 7.04 3.90
CA ARG A 291 -10.31 7.56 3.21
C ARG A 291 -10.66 8.36 1.97
N PRO A 292 -9.82 9.33 1.56
CA PRO A 292 -9.94 9.95 0.25
C PRO A 292 -9.54 8.94 -0.84
N VAL A 293 -10.26 8.94 -1.94
CA VAL A 293 -9.98 8.13 -3.12
C VAL A 293 -9.96 9.02 -4.35
N THR A 294 -9.01 8.78 -5.24
CA THR A 294 -8.93 9.46 -6.53
C THR A 294 -9.85 8.79 -7.53
N GLU A 295 -10.10 9.43 -8.65
CA GLU A 295 -10.85 8.89 -9.79
C GLU A 295 -10.27 7.55 -10.30
N GLY A 296 -11.09 6.78 -11.03
CA GLY A 296 -10.75 5.51 -11.63
C GLY A 296 -11.23 4.29 -10.85
N ARG A 297 -10.75 3.13 -11.25
CA ARG A 297 -11.05 1.85 -10.60
C ARG A 297 -10.39 1.76 -9.23
N LYS A 298 -11.17 1.53 -8.19
CA LYS A 298 -10.71 1.37 -6.80
C LYS A 298 -11.21 0.05 -6.22
N ALA A 299 -10.55 -0.36 -5.14
CA ALA A 299 -10.93 -1.57 -4.43
C ALA A 299 -10.88 -1.36 -2.92
N ILE A 300 -11.77 -2.03 -2.21
CA ILE A 300 -11.72 -2.25 -0.77
C ILE A 300 -11.24 -3.68 -0.59
N SER A 301 -10.12 -3.85 0.10
CA SER A 301 -9.62 -5.18 0.43
C SER A 301 -10.36 -5.73 1.65
N TYR A 302 -10.61 -7.04 1.67
CA TYR A 302 -11.16 -7.69 2.85
C TYR A 302 -10.23 -7.63 4.08
N SER A 303 -8.91 -7.40 3.88
CA SER A 303 -7.99 -7.13 4.99
C SER A 303 -8.27 -5.83 5.75
N GLU A 304 -8.95 -4.88 5.10
CA GLU A 304 -9.33 -3.61 5.70
C GLU A 304 -10.66 -3.70 6.45
N LEU A 305 -11.35 -4.83 6.33
CA LEU A 305 -12.67 -5.06 6.88
C LEU A 305 -12.59 -6.07 8.05
N PRO A 306 -13.44 -5.94 9.06
CA PRO A 306 -13.52 -6.92 10.13
C PRO A 306 -13.80 -8.34 9.61
N GLY A 307 -13.29 -9.36 10.31
CA GLY A 307 -13.64 -10.75 10.03
C GLY A 307 -15.13 -11.02 10.25
N GLY A 308 -15.70 -11.93 9.45
CA GLY A 308 -17.11 -12.34 9.55
C GLY A 308 -17.85 -12.22 8.21
N ALA A 309 -19.15 -12.57 8.24
CA ALA A 309 -20.04 -12.40 7.09
C ALA A 309 -21.13 -11.37 7.44
N TYR A 310 -21.19 -10.27 6.68
CA TYR A 310 -22.09 -9.14 6.95
C TYR A 310 -22.29 -8.28 5.70
N GLU A 311 -23.29 -7.41 5.76
CA GLU A 311 -23.55 -6.43 4.71
C GLU A 311 -22.83 -5.12 5.05
N ILE A 312 -22.17 -4.53 4.05
CA ILE A 312 -21.60 -3.19 4.11
C ILE A 312 -22.31 -2.25 3.17
N THR A 313 -22.32 -0.98 3.52
CA THR A 313 -22.74 0.10 2.64
C THR A 313 -21.51 0.91 2.24
N VAL A 314 -21.17 0.88 0.95
CA VAL A 314 -20.08 1.68 0.36
C VAL A 314 -20.66 3.02 -0.07
N VAL A 315 -20.14 4.11 0.47
CA VAL A 315 -20.60 5.48 0.20
C VAL A 315 -19.43 6.30 -0.35
N LEU A 316 -19.66 6.98 -1.48
CA LEU A 316 -18.75 8.00 -2.01
C LEU A 316 -19.38 9.38 -1.83
N LYS A 317 -18.60 10.31 -1.27
CA LYS A 317 -19.03 11.70 -1.05
C LYS A 317 -18.09 12.67 -1.76
N VAL A 318 -18.68 13.67 -2.39
CA VAL A 318 -17.96 14.79 -3.02
C VAL A 318 -18.56 16.08 -2.49
N GLY A 319 -17.73 16.93 -1.89
CA GLY A 319 -18.22 18.18 -1.29
C GLY A 319 -19.27 17.98 -0.20
N GLY A 320 -19.35 16.79 0.42
CA GLY A 320 -20.36 16.42 1.42
C GLY A 320 -21.62 15.77 0.85
N GLU A 321 -21.84 15.79 -0.47
CA GLU A 321 -22.95 15.13 -1.13
C GLU A 321 -22.61 13.68 -1.47
N ILE A 322 -23.59 12.77 -1.29
CA ILE A 322 -23.45 11.35 -1.62
C ILE A 322 -23.65 11.17 -3.12
N ILE A 323 -22.59 10.73 -3.81
CA ILE A 323 -22.63 10.42 -5.25
C ILE A 323 -22.83 8.92 -5.52
N LEU A 324 -22.51 8.06 -4.55
CA LEU A 324 -22.72 6.61 -4.60
C LEU A 324 -23.12 6.12 -3.21
N SER A 325 -24.14 5.24 -3.17
CA SER A 325 -24.44 4.43 -1.98
C SER A 325 -24.82 3.03 -2.44
N GLU A 326 -23.97 2.04 -2.15
CA GLU A 326 -24.12 0.67 -2.63
C GLU A 326 -23.99 -0.33 -1.49
N GLN A 327 -24.91 -1.28 -1.42
CA GLN A 327 -24.85 -2.38 -0.46
C GLN A 327 -24.10 -3.56 -1.04
N ARG A 328 -23.17 -4.14 -0.28
CA ARG A 328 -22.36 -5.29 -0.65
C ARG A 328 -22.29 -6.30 0.47
N GLN A 329 -22.50 -7.56 0.12
CA GLN A 329 -22.27 -8.66 1.04
C GLN A 329 -20.78 -8.95 1.16
N VAL A 330 -20.28 -9.01 2.39
CA VAL A 330 -18.89 -9.35 2.72
C VAL A 330 -18.87 -10.66 3.50
N VAL A 331 -18.02 -11.58 3.06
CA VAL A 331 -17.65 -12.78 3.83
C VAL A 331 -16.15 -12.75 3.99
N ASN A 332 -15.70 -12.18 5.10
CA ASN A 332 -14.28 -11.97 5.39
C ASN A 332 -13.80 -12.98 6.42
N ASN A 333 -13.16 -14.04 5.94
CA ASN A 333 -12.52 -15.02 6.78
C ASN A 333 -11.21 -15.49 6.13
N ASP A 334 -10.13 -15.57 6.91
CA ASP A 334 -8.81 -16.00 6.42
C ASP A 334 -8.85 -17.38 5.73
N ARG A 335 -9.77 -18.25 6.15
CA ARG A 335 -9.98 -19.55 5.53
C ARG A 335 -10.76 -19.48 4.22
N PHE A 336 -11.47 -18.40 3.94
CA PHE A 336 -12.20 -18.18 2.70
C PHE A 336 -11.44 -17.37 1.66
N SER A 337 -10.13 -17.40 1.70
CA SER A 337 -9.30 -16.80 0.64
C SER A 337 -9.46 -17.49 -0.72
N LEU A 338 -10.01 -18.70 -0.72
CA LEU A 338 -10.35 -19.42 -1.95
C LEU A 338 -11.55 -18.78 -2.64
N GLU A 339 -11.47 -18.54 -3.94
CA GLU A 339 -12.60 -18.02 -4.72
C GLU A 339 -13.72 -19.07 -4.87
N GLU A 340 -14.97 -18.62 -4.98
CA GLU A 340 -16.10 -19.49 -5.22
C GLU A 340 -15.87 -20.37 -6.48
N GLY A 341 -16.10 -21.67 -6.38
CA GLY A 341 -15.85 -22.63 -7.45
C GLY A 341 -14.38 -23.01 -7.66
N SER A 342 -13.46 -22.46 -6.85
CA SER A 342 -12.02 -22.78 -6.96
C SER A 342 -11.62 -23.98 -6.12
N VAL A 343 -10.50 -24.59 -6.49
CA VAL A 343 -9.92 -25.78 -5.85
C VAL A 343 -8.53 -25.47 -5.33
N ASP A 344 -8.27 -25.79 -4.06
CA ASP A 344 -6.92 -25.94 -3.52
C ASP A 344 -6.56 -27.41 -3.42
N TYR A 345 -5.30 -27.73 -3.63
CA TYR A 345 -4.79 -29.09 -3.46
C TYR A 345 -3.35 -29.08 -2.95
N VAL A 346 -2.98 -30.15 -2.27
CA VAL A 346 -1.60 -30.44 -1.84
C VAL A 346 -1.33 -31.94 -2.03
N ILE A 347 -0.21 -32.25 -2.65
CA ILE A 347 0.28 -33.62 -2.82
C ILE A 347 1.73 -33.63 -2.36
N GLY A 348 2.11 -34.65 -1.62
CA GLY A 348 3.50 -34.78 -1.20
C GLY A 348 3.78 -36.05 -0.41
N MET A 349 5.03 -36.11 0.01
CA MET A 349 5.54 -37.21 0.84
C MET A 349 6.52 -36.65 1.87
N GLY A 350 6.68 -37.36 2.96
CA GLY A 350 7.63 -36.98 4.01
C GLY A 350 8.04 -38.15 4.85
N GLN A 351 8.96 -37.89 5.74
CA GLN A 351 9.39 -38.78 6.81
C GLN A 351 9.12 -38.08 8.14
N LEU A 352 8.37 -38.70 9.04
CA LEU A 352 8.05 -38.16 10.35
C LEU A 352 9.28 -38.12 11.26
N ASP A 353 9.37 -37.09 12.08
CA ASP A 353 10.49 -36.88 13.03
C ASP A 353 10.38 -37.83 14.23
N ASP A 354 11.53 -38.25 14.79
CA ASP A 354 11.64 -39.14 15.93
C ASP A 354 11.31 -38.50 17.28
N HIS A 355 11.20 -37.17 17.33
CA HIS A 355 11.03 -36.40 18.56
C HIS A 355 9.83 -36.80 19.44
N TYR A 356 8.90 -37.58 18.90
CA TYR A 356 7.65 -37.93 19.55
C TYR A 356 7.46 -39.41 19.82
N SER A 357 8.45 -40.26 19.48
CA SER A 357 8.35 -41.68 19.80
C SER A 357 9.00 -42.00 21.13
N LEU A 358 8.28 -42.65 22.03
CA LEU A 358 8.75 -43.16 23.31
C LEU A 358 9.65 -44.40 23.14
N GLU A 359 9.71 -45.00 21.98
CA GLU A 359 10.50 -46.19 21.65
C GLU A 359 11.65 -45.81 20.72
N ASP A 360 12.88 -46.16 21.16
CA ASP A 360 14.16 -45.84 20.47
C ASP A 360 14.36 -46.53 19.10
N GLU A 361 13.46 -47.40 18.66
CA GLU A 361 13.63 -48.23 17.44
C GLU A 361 12.36 -48.34 16.62
N ILE A 362 11.80 -47.24 16.09
CA ILE A 362 10.81 -47.38 15.00
C ILE A 362 11.54 -47.63 13.70
N ASP A 363 11.13 -48.72 12.96
CA ASP A 363 11.74 -49.03 11.68
C ASP A 363 11.59 -47.83 10.74
N LYS A 364 12.69 -47.42 10.09
CA LYS A 364 12.72 -46.24 9.22
C LYS A 364 11.67 -46.27 8.11
N GLN A 365 11.24 -47.46 7.68
CA GLN A 365 10.23 -47.61 6.61
C GLN A 365 8.84 -47.14 7.07
N ASP A 366 8.51 -47.29 8.35
CA ASP A 366 7.19 -46.92 8.88
C ASP A 366 6.96 -45.41 9.04
N LYS A 367 8.03 -44.63 9.04
CA LYS A 367 8.01 -43.20 9.16
C LYS A 367 7.70 -42.47 7.85
N TYR A 368 7.90 -43.13 6.70
CA TYR A 368 7.56 -42.54 5.40
C TYR A 368 6.06 -42.52 5.18
N TYR A 369 5.58 -41.33 4.77
CA TYR A 369 4.17 -41.17 4.43
C TYR A 369 3.99 -40.46 3.11
N GLY A 370 2.88 -40.73 2.45
CA GLY A 370 2.36 -39.98 1.30
C GLY A 370 1.06 -39.28 1.69
N ARG A 371 0.79 -38.15 1.07
CA ARG A 371 -0.40 -37.35 1.36
C ARG A 371 -0.95 -36.66 0.12
N ALA A 372 -2.30 -36.61 0.03
CA ALA A 372 -3.03 -35.86 -0.97
C ALA A 372 -4.26 -35.22 -0.33
N LEU A 373 -4.37 -33.90 -0.43
CA LEU A 373 -5.47 -33.13 0.12
C LEU A 373 -6.10 -32.30 -0.98
N VAL A 374 -7.40 -32.08 -0.90
CA VAL A 374 -8.15 -31.18 -1.79
C VAL A 374 -9.18 -30.39 -0.99
N GLY A 375 -9.29 -29.09 -1.28
CA GLY A 375 -10.30 -28.19 -0.76
C GLY A 375 -11.09 -27.57 -1.91
N TYR A 376 -12.39 -27.47 -1.78
CA TYR A 376 -13.28 -26.87 -2.77
C TYR A 376 -14.22 -25.89 -2.12
N ARG A 377 -14.24 -24.65 -2.58
CA ARG A 377 -15.21 -23.64 -2.15
C ARG A 377 -16.48 -23.78 -2.97
N TYR A 378 -17.54 -24.30 -2.35
CA TYR A 378 -18.81 -24.52 -3.01
C TYR A 378 -19.60 -23.23 -3.24
N ASN A 379 -19.61 -22.34 -2.25
CA ASN A 379 -20.27 -21.03 -2.27
C ASN A 379 -19.67 -20.11 -1.19
N ASP A 380 -20.26 -18.95 -0.99
CA ASP A 380 -19.81 -17.97 0.03
C ASP A 380 -19.84 -18.49 1.47
N TYR A 381 -20.60 -19.54 1.73
CA TYR A 381 -20.82 -20.06 3.09
C TYR A 381 -20.09 -21.36 3.40
N LEU A 382 -19.62 -22.11 2.38
CA LEU A 382 -19.15 -23.48 2.56
C LEU A 382 -17.86 -23.78 1.80
N ILE A 383 -16.84 -24.24 2.53
CA ILE A 383 -15.68 -24.95 1.98
C ILE A 383 -15.78 -26.43 2.38
N ALA A 384 -15.61 -27.34 1.44
CA ALA A 384 -15.50 -28.77 1.67
C ALA A 384 -14.07 -29.23 1.43
N ASN A 385 -13.53 -30.06 2.31
CA ASN A 385 -12.18 -30.59 2.23
C ASN A 385 -12.18 -32.12 2.29
N LEU A 386 -11.34 -32.76 1.49
CA LEU A 386 -11.08 -34.19 1.51
C LEU A 386 -9.57 -34.43 1.58
N GLY A 387 -9.19 -35.47 2.31
CA GLY A 387 -7.79 -35.83 2.49
C GLY A 387 -7.58 -37.36 2.48
N PHE A 388 -6.44 -37.72 1.94
CA PHE A 388 -5.90 -39.07 2.02
C PHE A 388 -4.44 -38.97 2.45
N SER A 389 -4.05 -39.77 3.43
CA SER A 389 -2.66 -39.91 3.84
C SER A 389 -2.38 -41.39 4.16
N SER A 390 -1.16 -41.85 3.96
CA SER A 390 -0.83 -43.24 4.21
C SER A 390 0.65 -43.41 4.52
N ASN A 391 0.99 -44.26 5.47
CA ASN A 391 2.32 -44.87 5.60
C ASN A 391 2.26 -46.34 5.12
N ALA A 392 3.35 -47.11 5.36
CA ALA A 392 3.44 -48.51 4.98
C ALA A 392 2.39 -49.38 5.71
N ASN A 393 1.97 -49.04 6.92
CA ASN A 393 1.17 -49.84 7.83
C ASN A 393 -0.31 -49.48 7.85
N GLU A 394 -0.67 -48.21 7.50
CA GLU A 394 -2.02 -47.75 7.72
C GLU A 394 -2.40 -46.61 6.76
N GLN A 395 -3.67 -46.52 6.42
CA GLN A 395 -4.27 -45.49 5.59
C GLN A 395 -5.17 -44.61 6.43
N TYR A 396 -5.15 -43.32 6.15
CA TYR A 396 -5.93 -42.29 6.81
C TYR A 396 -6.77 -41.49 5.81
N TYR A 397 -8.07 -41.53 5.97
CA TYR A 397 -9.07 -40.83 5.18
C TYR A 397 -9.65 -39.70 5.99
N GLN A 398 -9.71 -38.51 5.41
CA GLN A 398 -10.20 -37.31 6.08
C GLN A 398 -11.30 -36.65 5.22
N ALA A 399 -12.34 -36.19 5.90
CA ALA A 399 -13.36 -35.32 5.31
C ALA A 399 -13.68 -34.20 6.29
N GLY A 400 -13.86 -33.00 5.77
CA GLY A 400 -14.16 -31.86 6.63
C GLY A 400 -14.80 -30.72 5.85
N GLY A 401 -15.24 -29.71 6.59
CA GLY A 401 -15.82 -28.53 6.01
C GLY A 401 -15.92 -27.39 7.01
N SER A 402 -15.88 -26.18 6.49
CA SER A 402 -16.10 -24.95 7.23
C SER A 402 -17.34 -24.27 6.69
N PHE A 403 -18.27 -23.99 7.59
CA PHE A 403 -19.52 -23.30 7.31
C PHE A 403 -19.55 -21.98 8.07
N PHE A 404 -20.00 -20.91 7.40
CA PHE A 404 -20.14 -19.57 7.96
C PHE A 404 -21.52 -19.02 7.64
N TYR A 405 -22.14 -18.37 8.63
CA TYR A 405 -23.41 -17.69 8.43
C TYR A 405 -23.43 -16.38 9.23
N GLY A 406 -23.48 -15.28 8.52
CA GLY A 406 -23.30 -13.97 9.13
C GLY A 406 -21.91 -13.84 9.80
N ASP A 407 -21.75 -12.83 10.61
CA ASP A 407 -20.57 -12.57 11.42
C ASP A 407 -20.62 -13.26 12.80
N THR A 408 -21.74 -13.90 13.10
CA THR A 408 -22.04 -14.46 14.41
C THR A 408 -21.80 -15.95 14.51
N LEU A 409 -21.81 -16.69 13.39
CA LEU A 409 -21.71 -18.14 13.38
C LEU A 409 -20.62 -18.65 12.45
N SER A 410 -19.66 -19.40 13.00
CA SER A 410 -18.76 -20.26 12.25
C SER A 410 -18.75 -21.66 12.82
N LEU A 411 -18.77 -22.67 11.95
CA LEU A 411 -18.75 -24.09 12.31
C LEU A 411 -17.73 -24.82 11.43
N ASP A 412 -16.71 -25.39 12.08
CA ASP A 412 -15.71 -26.25 11.47
C ASP A 412 -15.96 -27.69 11.91
N LEU A 413 -16.03 -28.62 10.98
CA LEU A 413 -16.20 -30.05 11.25
C LEU A 413 -15.13 -30.85 10.52
N MET A 414 -14.56 -31.84 11.17
CA MET A 414 -13.63 -32.80 10.56
C MET A 414 -13.89 -34.21 11.11
N LEU A 415 -13.88 -35.17 10.20
CA LEU A 415 -13.90 -36.58 10.44
C LEU A 415 -12.64 -37.20 9.83
N GLY A 416 -11.93 -38.03 10.59
CA GLY A 416 -10.78 -38.77 10.16
C GLY A 416 -10.97 -40.28 10.50
N LEU A 417 -10.80 -41.14 9.51
CA LEU A 417 -10.97 -42.59 9.65
C LEU A 417 -9.69 -43.31 9.24
N PHE A 418 -9.17 -44.15 10.12
CA PHE A 418 -8.02 -44.97 9.85
C PHE A 418 -8.44 -46.38 9.42
N SER A 419 -7.67 -46.99 8.53
CA SER A 419 -7.97 -48.34 8.03
C SER A 419 -7.94 -49.44 9.11
N LYS A 420 -7.27 -49.18 10.24
CA LYS A 420 -7.20 -50.05 11.42
C LYS A 420 -8.20 -49.68 12.51
N GLN A 421 -9.27 -49.00 12.17
CA GLN A 421 -10.42 -48.66 13.00
C GLN A 421 -10.22 -47.53 14.02
N SER A 422 -9.03 -46.89 14.07
CA SER A 422 -8.89 -45.67 14.86
C SER A 422 -9.62 -44.51 14.18
N GLU A 423 -10.17 -43.59 14.98
CA GLU A 423 -11.02 -42.50 14.50
C GLU A 423 -10.67 -41.17 15.14
N MET A 424 -10.79 -40.10 14.35
CA MET A 424 -10.56 -38.73 14.79
C MET A 424 -11.75 -37.84 14.44
N TYR A 425 -12.30 -37.17 15.42
CA TYR A 425 -13.40 -36.23 15.26
C TYR A 425 -12.99 -34.87 15.80
N SER A 426 -13.29 -33.80 15.08
CA SER A 426 -13.23 -32.47 15.63
C SER A 426 -14.38 -31.59 15.18
N ALA A 427 -14.86 -30.77 16.09
CA ALA A 427 -15.88 -29.77 15.83
C ALA A 427 -15.52 -28.49 16.55
N ARG A 428 -15.57 -27.35 15.86
CA ARG A 428 -15.38 -26.04 16.45
C ARG A 428 -16.53 -25.16 16.05
N LEU A 429 -17.23 -24.64 17.04
CA LEU A 429 -18.34 -23.70 16.88
C LEU A 429 -17.98 -22.38 17.52
N SER A 430 -18.02 -21.30 16.74
CA SER A 430 -18.00 -19.95 17.25
C SER A 430 -19.36 -19.32 16.98
N LEU A 431 -20.07 -18.99 18.02
CA LEU A 431 -21.37 -18.33 18.00
C LEU A 431 -21.30 -17.17 19.02
N ALA A 432 -20.89 -16.00 18.56
CA ALA A 432 -20.66 -14.88 19.47
C ALA A 432 -21.87 -14.65 20.42
N PRO A 433 -21.66 -14.58 21.74
CA PRO A 433 -20.39 -14.54 22.46
C PRO A 433 -19.86 -15.91 22.94
N PHE A 434 -20.32 -17.01 22.40
CA PHE A 434 -19.96 -18.38 22.79
C PHE A 434 -18.93 -18.98 21.82
N TYR A 435 -18.05 -19.81 22.39
CA TYR A 435 -17.09 -20.62 21.69
C TYR A 435 -17.09 -22.03 22.22
N ILE A 436 -17.15 -23.04 21.33
CA ILE A 436 -17.12 -24.46 21.68
C ILE A 436 -16.09 -25.15 20.80
N ASP A 437 -15.18 -25.87 21.41
CA ASP A 437 -14.20 -26.74 20.76
C ASP A 437 -14.37 -28.15 21.28
N TYR A 438 -14.42 -29.11 20.36
CA TYR A 438 -14.59 -30.52 20.67
C TYR A 438 -13.64 -31.34 19.82
N ARG A 439 -12.86 -32.21 20.45
CA ARG A 439 -11.92 -33.11 19.79
C ARG A 439 -11.90 -34.45 20.46
N VAL A 440 -11.96 -35.53 19.66
CA VAL A 440 -11.87 -36.91 20.12
C VAL A 440 -10.97 -37.68 19.21
N PHE A 441 -10.00 -38.35 19.75
CA PHE A 441 -9.24 -39.39 19.08
C PHE A 441 -9.53 -40.71 19.81
N ASP A 442 -10.10 -41.65 19.09
CA ASP A 442 -10.37 -43.00 19.59
C ASP A 442 -9.40 -43.95 18.91
N ASN A 443 -8.47 -44.46 19.69
CA ASN A 443 -7.41 -45.32 19.20
C ASN A 443 -7.74 -46.79 19.43
N GLU A 444 -7.72 -47.60 18.37
CA GLU A 444 -7.97 -49.02 18.47
C GLU A 444 -6.83 -49.74 19.19
N LYS A 445 -7.12 -50.53 20.23
CA LYS A 445 -6.16 -51.24 21.07
C LYS A 445 -5.28 -52.26 20.30
N THR A 446 -5.64 -52.60 19.06
CA THR A 446 -4.85 -53.44 18.17
C THR A 446 -3.80 -52.69 17.38
N SER A 447 -3.75 -51.36 17.49
CA SER A 447 -2.75 -50.54 16.82
C SER A 447 -1.38 -50.80 17.43
N THR A 448 -0.36 -50.84 16.60
CA THR A 448 1.06 -50.95 17.02
C THR A 448 1.70 -49.56 17.11
N SER A 449 2.77 -49.43 17.89
CA SER A 449 3.53 -48.18 18.01
C SER A 449 3.90 -47.55 16.63
N THR A 450 4.00 -48.38 15.61
CA THR A 450 4.31 -47.98 14.22
C THR A 450 3.07 -47.70 13.35
N SER A 451 1.85 -47.78 13.90
CA SER A 451 0.65 -47.40 13.13
C SER A 451 0.60 -45.91 12.89
N PHE A 452 0.07 -45.53 11.72
CA PHE A 452 0.04 -44.14 11.30
C PHE A 452 -0.82 -43.27 12.26
N SER A 453 -1.87 -43.86 12.82
CA SER A 453 -2.71 -43.21 13.85
C SER A 453 -1.88 -42.81 15.09
N ASN A 454 -1.04 -43.72 15.59
CA ASN A 454 -0.19 -43.47 16.75
C ASN A 454 0.90 -42.42 16.46
N LEU A 455 1.51 -42.48 15.29
CA LEU A 455 2.52 -41.50 14.88
C LEU A 455 1.92 -40.08 14.75
N LEU A 456 0.67 -39.95 14.29
CA LEU A 456 0.02 -38.66 14.12
C LEU A 456 -0.59 -38.08 15.40
N TYR A 457 -1.22 -38.91 16.24
CA TYR A 457 -2.03 -38.41 17.37
C TYR A 457 -1.61 -38.95 18.73
N GLY A 458 -0.66 -39.88 18.78
CA GLY A 458 -0.22 -40.56 20.01
C GLY A 458 -0.91 -41.91 20.23
N GLU A 459 -0.41 -42.67 21.22
CA GLU A 459 -0.86 -44.03 21.47
C GLU A 459 -2.20 -44.08 22.25
N ASP A 460 -2.51 -43.04 23.01
CA ASP A 460 -3.65 -42.98 23.89
C ASP A 460 -4.89 -42.41 23.21
N SER A 461 -6.04 -43.00 23.43
CA SER A 461 -7.32 -42.38 23.15
C SER A 461 -7.53 -41.17 24.02
N TYR A 462 -8.00 -40.06 23.47
CA TYR A 462 -8.29 -38.86 24.25
C TYR A 462 -9.57 -38.15 23.83
N LYS A 463 -10.16 -37.43 24.79
CA LYS A 463 -11.31 -36.53 24.60
C LYS A 463 -10.97 -35.18 25.16
N GLU A 464 -11.17 -34.15 24.35
CA GLU A 464 -10.95 -32.77 24.74
C GLU A 464 -12.15 -31.94 24.32
N TYR A 465 -12.69 -31.13 25.22
CA TYR A 465 -13.67 -30.14 24.87
C TYR A 465 -13.52 -28.87 25.70
N GLY A 466 -13.71 -27.74 25.06
CA GLY A 466 -13.70 -26.44 25.67
C GLY A 466 -14.98 -25.67 25.37
N VAL A 467 -15.50 -24.97 26.35
CA VAL A 467 -16.63 -24.07 26.21
C VAL A 467 -16.26 -22.74 26.80
N GLY A 468 -16.32 -21.69 26.00
CA GLY A 468 -16.03 -20.34 26.43
C GLY A 468 -17.22 -19.39 26.21
N TRP A 469 -17.32 -18.42 27.07
CA TRP A 469 -18.26 -17.31 26.96
C TRP A 469 -17.56 -16.01 27.40
N SER A 470 -17.78 -14.93 26.64
CA SER A 470 -17.25 -13.61 27.01
C SER A 470 -18.31 -12.54 26.72
N GLY A 471 -18.41 -11.54 27.58
CA GLY A 471 -19.40 -10.49 27.42
C GLY A 471 -19.33 -9.43 28.51
N ASP A 472 -20.32 -8.54 28.54
CA ASP A 472 -20.42 -7.52 29.54
C ASP A 472 -21.37 -7.97 30.69
N PHE A 473 -20.89 -7.82 31.90
CA PHE A 473 -21.65 -8.12 33.11
C PHE A 473 -21.40 -7.07 34.20
N LEU A 474 -22.46 -6.52 34.77
CA LEU A 474 -22.39 -5.47 35.82
C LEU A 474 -21.49 -4.28 35.41
N GLN A 475 -21.60 -3.80 34.15
CA GLN A 475 -20.78 -2.72 33.58
C GLN A 475 -19.26 -3.02 33.58
N GLY A 476 -18.88 -4.26 33.63
CA GLY A 476 -17.52 -4.73 33.46
C GLY A 476 -17.48 -5.85 32.42
N SER A 477 -16.28 -6.17 31.94
CA SER A 477 -16.06 -7.31 31.04
C SER A 477 -15.90 -8.61 31.85
N ILE A 478 -16.50 -9.69 31.36
CA ILE A 478 -16.43 -11.02 31.98
C ILE A 478 -16.06 -12.05 30.90
N TYR A 479 -15.27 -13.03 31.29
CA TYR A 479 -15.12 -14.28 30.55
C TYR A 479 -15.28 -15.45 31.48
N VAL A 480 -15.79 -16.57 30.94
CA VAL A 480 -15.86 -17.86 31.60
C VAL A 480 -15.46 -18.92 30.59
N ARG A 481 -14.56 -19.80 30.98
CA ARG A 481 -14.12 -20.93 30.19
C ARG A 481 -14.10 -22.19 31.01
N TYR A 482 -14.58 -23.26 30.39
CA TYR A 482 -14.52 -24.61 30.92
C TYR A 482 -13.75 -25.48 29.93
N ASP A 483 -12.71 -26.17 30.34
CA ASP A 483 -11.92 -27.10 29.54
C ASP A 483 -11.95 -28.47 30.24
N TYR A 484 -12.15 -29.50 29.45
CA TYR A 484 -12.06 -30.90 29.88
C TYR A 484 -11.12 -31.66 28.97
N PHE A 485 -10.23 -32.42 29.57
CA PHE A 485 -9.33 -33.32 28.90
C PHE A 485 -9.37 -34.67 29.63
N SER A 486 -9.48 -35.77 28.87
CA SER A 486 -9.38 -37.13 29.37
C SER A 486 -8.59 -37.98 28.41
N SER A 487 -7.61 -38.67 28.89
CA SER A 487 -6.82 -39.66 28.15
C SER A 487 -6.92 -41.02 28.82
N GLU A 488 -7.12 -42.08 28.03
CA GLU A 488 -7.15 -43.47 28.51
C GLU A 488 -5.79 -44.10 28.18
N ASP A 489 -5.06 -44.53 29.24
CA ASP A 489 -3.79 -45.20 29.05
C ASP A 489 -3.98 -46.56 28.36
N SER A 490 -3.32 -46.75 27.23
CA SER A 490 -3.39 -47.98 26.44
C SER A 490 -2.47 -49.12 26.94
N ILE A 491 -1.60 -48.86 27.95
CA ILE A 491 -0.59 -49.82 28.42
C ILE A 491 -0.92 -50.35 29.79
N PRO A 492 -1.10 -51.64 29.97
CA PRO A 492 -1.14 -52.26 31.28
C PRO A 492 0.29 -52.48 31.80
N ASN A 493 0.65 -51.74 32.84
CA ASN A 493 1.66 -52.05 33.84
C ASN A 493 2.99 -52.66 33.39
N ASN A 494 4.02 -51.83 33.40
CA ASN A 494 5.28 -52.24 33.98
C ASN A 494 5.80 -51.11 34.88
N ASP A 495 6.11 -51.48 36.11
CA ASP A 495 6.55 -50.66 37.21
C ASP A 495 7.56 -49.57 36.81
N PHE A 496 7.35 -48.40 37.33
CA PHE A 496 8.22 -47.23 37.43
C PHE A 496 7.90 -45.97 36.63
N THR A 497 6.74 -45.83 36.08
CA THR A 497 6.21 -44.46 35.87
C THR A 497 4.73 -44.46 36.24
N THR A 498 4.33 -43.51 37.04
CA THR A 498 2.95 -43.25 37.37
C THR A 498 2.18 -42.94 36.09
N GLY A 499 1.81 -43.96 35.33
CA GLY A 499 0.87 -43.91 34.26
C GLY A 499 -0.52 -43.70 34.88
N SER A 500 -0.87 -42.48 35.10
CA SER A 500 -2.19 -42.12 35.50
C SER A 500 -2.97 -41.71 34.26
N SER A 501 -4.04 -42.42 33.97
CA SER A 501 -5.07 -41.88 33.06
C SER A 501 -5.30 -40.43 33.47
N SER A 502 -4.91 -39.49 32.67
CA SER A 502 -4.99 -38.09 33.02
C SER A 502 -6.37 -37.56 32.65
N GLU A 503 -7.19 -37.42 33.68
CA GLU A 503 -8.47 -36.71 33.55
C GLU A 503 -8.30 -35.36 34.22
N ARG A 504 -8.53 -34.30 33.49
CA ARG A 504 -8.44 -32.93 33.99
C ARG A 504 -9.66 -32.17 33.55
N SER A 505 -10.32 -31.52 34.48
CA SER A 505 -11.28 -30.46 34.19
C SER A 505 -10.82 -29.15 34.79
N SER A 506 -10.97 -28.07 34.05
CA SER A 506 -10.65 -26.74 34.56
C SER A 506 -11.77 -25.75 34.25
N ILE A 507 -12.00 -24.85 35.21
CA ILE A 507 -12.87 -23.68 35.03
C ILE A 507 -12.02 -22.46 35.28
N SER A 508 -11.97 -21.56 34.30
CA SER A 508 -11.35 -20.25 34.45
C SER A 508 -12.39 -19.16 34.22
N SER A 509 -12.38 -18.16 35.08
CA SER A 509 -13.23 -16.99 34.88
C SER A 509 -12.52 -15.72 35.33
N GLY A 510 -12.82 -14.63 34.68
CA GLY A 510 -12.32 -13.31 35.04
C GLY A 510 -13.41 -12.26 34.83
N TRP A 511 -13.44 -11.30 35.74
CA TRP A 511 -14.29 -10.13 35.64
C TRP A 511 -13.47 -8.89 35.96
N SER A 512 -13.59 -7.83 35.15
CA SER A 512 -12.88 -6.58 35.39
C SER A 512 -13.79 -5.38 35.15
N ARG A 513 -13.61 -4.35 35.97
CA ARG A 513 -14.37 -3.11 35.89
C ARG A 513 -13.58 -1.93 36.41
N SER A 514 -13.65 -0.80 35.67
CA SER A 514 -13.13 0.49 36.11
C SER A 514 -14.18 1.22 36.95
N LEU A 515 -13.77 1.65 38.14
CA LEU A 515 -14.58 2.36 39.12
C LEU A 515 -13.91 3.72 39.45
N PRO A 516 -14.67 4.70 39.96
CA PRO A 516 -14.07 6.03 40.29
C PRO A 516 -12.92 5.97 41.32
N PHE A 517 -12.88 4.89 42.13
CA PHE A 517 -11.84 4.69 43.15
C PHE A 517 -10.73 3.74 42.71
N GLY A 518 -10.74 3.27 41.48
CA GLY A 518 -9.73 2.36 40.89
C GLY A 518 -10.35 1.20 40.12
N ASP A 519 -9.48 0.46 39.44
CA ASP A 519 -9.88 -0.73 38.66
C ASP A 519 -9.89 -1.95 39.58
N ILE A 520 -10.94 -2.77 39.43
CA ILE A 520 -11.07 -4.06 40.13
C ILE A 520 -11.07 -5.17 39.13
N SER A 521 -10.27 -6.21 39.36
CA SER A 521 -10.36 -7.48 38.66
C SER A 521 -10.53 -8.65 39.63
N LEU A 522 -11.38 -9.58 39.24
CA LEU A 522 -11.62 -10.83 39.92
C LEU A 522 -11.22 -11.96 38.99
N ASN A 523 -10.41 -12.91 39.48
CA ASN A 523 -10.00 -14.09 38.73
C ASN A 523 -10.31 -15.33 39.57
N PHE A 524 -10.88 -16.34 38.94
CA PHE A 524 -11.17 -17.63 39.56
C PHE A 524 -10.70 -18.72 38.61
N ASN A 525 -9.88 -19.65 39.13
CA ASN A 525 -9.47 -20.87 38.47
C ASN A 525 -9.77 -22.04 39.39
N TYR A 526 -10.34 -23.11 38.83
CA TYR A 526 -10.58 -24.37 39.48
C TYR A 526 -10.03 -25.47 38.57
N ASP A 527 -9.15 -26.28 39.09
CA ASP A 527 -8.55 -27.43 38.41
C ASP A 527 -8.86 -28.70 39.20
N GLN A 528 -9.43 -29.68 38.53
CA GLN A 528 -9.74 -30.99 39.07
C GLN A 528 -8.92 -32.05 38.33
N TYR A 529 -8.23 -32.89 39.07
CA TYR A 529 -7.45 -34.00 38.55
C TYR A 529 -8.01 -35.30 39.10
N ARG A 530 -8.08 -36.37 38.30
CA ARG A 530 -8.70 -37.65 38.66
C ARG A 530 -8.13 -38.31 39.92
N ASN A 531 -6.84 -38.20 40.13
CA ASN A 531 -6.09 -38.88 41.21
C ASN A 531 -5.49 -37.92 42.23
N ASP A 532 -5.71 -36.63 42.08
CA ASP A 532 -5.10 -35.61 42.92
C ASP A 532 -6.17 -34.74 43.56
N ASN A 533 -5.79 -34.02 44.56
CA ASN A 533 -6.71 -33.09 45.21
C ASN A 533 -7.06 -31.96 44.27
N ASP A 534 -8.34 -31.66 44.20
CA ASP A 534 -8.83 -30.46 43.50
C ASP A 534 -8.06 -29.22 43.95
N ASP A 535 -7.74 -28.36 43.00
CA ASP A 535 -7.08 -27.08 43.30
C ASP A 535 -7.95 -25.93 42.84
N TYR A 536 -8.00 -24.87 43.62
CA TYR A 536 -8.67 -23.66 43.21
C TYR A 536 -7.91 -22.43 43.65
N HIS A 537 -7.94 -21.41 42.79
CA HIS A 537 -7.34 -20.11 43.03
C HIS A 537 -8.37 -19.03 42.79
N PHE A 538 -8.56 -18.18 43.78
CA PHE A 538 -9.34 -16.98 43.65
C PHE A 538 -8.46 -15.76 43.90
N GLY A 539 -8.50 -14.80 43.01
CA GLY A 539 -7.71 -13.56 43.07
C GLY A 539 -8.60 -12.33 42.98
N ILE A 540 -8.36 -11.38 43.85
CA ILE A 540 -8.93 -10.04 43.77
C ILE A 540 -7.77 -9.08 43.62
N THR A 541 -7.75 -8.28 42.56
CA THR A 541 -6.78 -7.21 42.33
C THR A 541 -7.51 -5.88 42.27
N TRP A 542 -7.04 -4.95 43.05
CA TRP A 542 -7.41 -3.55 42.96
C TRP A 542 -6.19 -2.74 42.50
N SER A 543 -6.39 -1.80 41.58
CA SER A 543 -5.35 -0.89 41.15
C SER A 543 -5.91 0.52 40.96
N LYS A 544 -5.08 1.53 41.26
CA LYS A 544 -5.44 2.93 41.12
C LYS A 544 -4.27 3.75 40.70
N ASP A 545 -4.46 4.53 39.63
CA ASP A 545 -3.55 5.60 39.27
C ASP A 545 -3.66 6.74 40.29
N LEU A 546 -2.52 7.13 40.85
CA LEU A 546 -2.45 8.17 41.90
C LEU A 546 -2.24 9.58 41.32
N GLY A 547 -2.49 9.78 40.04
CA GLY A 547 -2.49 11.08 39.38
C GLY A 547 -1.41 11.26 38.31
N THR A 548 -1.03 12.53 38.04
CA THR A 548 -0.15 12.90 36.91
C THR A 548 1.32 12.44 37.02
N SER A 549 1.69 11.75 38.09
CA SER A 549 3.07 11.33 38.36
C SER A 549 3.43 9.95 37.80
N GLY A 550 2.49 9.24 37.13
CA GLY A 550 2.71 7.87 36.65
C GLY A 550 2.92 6.86 37.77
N ILE A 551 2.31 7.10 38.93
CA ILE A 551 2.38 6.17 40.07
C ILE A 551 1.05 5.43 40.20
N VAL A 552 1.11 4.09 40.17
CA VAL A 552 -0.03 3.20 40.37
C VAL A 552 0.10 2.45 41.67
N ALA A 553 -0.92 2.52 42.51
CA ALA A 553 -1.04 1.64 43.70
C ALA A 553 -1.78 0.37 43.31
N GLN A 554 -1.29 -0.78 43.70
CA GLN A 554 -1.90 -2.07 43.43
C GLN A 554 -1.95 -2.92 44.70
N SER A 555 -3.06 -3.60 44.93
CA SER A 555 -3.17 -4.64 45.97
C SER A 555 -3.88 -5.86 45.40
N SER A 556 -3.28 -7.03 45.56
CA SER A 556 -3.82 -8.30 45.08
C SER A 556 -3.87 -9.30 46.23
N ILE A 557 -5.04 -9.93 46.42
CA ILE A 557 -5.26 -10.96 47.42
C ILE A 557 -5.52 -12.25 46.66
N TYR A 558 -4.82 -13.30 47.02
CA TYR A 558 -4.98 -14.64 46.49
C TYR A 558 -5.36 -15.59 47.58
N THR A 559 -6.34 -16.46 47.29
CA THR A 559 -6.77 -17.54 48.16
C THR A 559 -6.81 -18.83 47.35
N GLY A 560 -6.46 -19.91 47.97
CA GLY A 560 -6.50 -21.25 47.36
C GLY A 560 -7.15 -22.24 48.28
N LYS A 561 -6.98 -23.55 48.02
CA LYS A 561 -7.55 -24.67 48.77
C LYS A 561 -7.30 -24.59 50.28
N ASN A 562 -6.14 -24.10 50.70
CA ASN A 562 -5.75 -23.99 52.09
C ASN A 562 -6.20 -22.64 52.71
N GLY A 563 -7.07 -21.90 52.07
CA GLY A 563 -7.53 -20.57 52.51
C GLY A 563 -6.64 -19.47 51.96
N PHE A 564 -6.32 -18.48 52.78
CA PHE A 564 -5.46 -17.37 52.36
C PHE A 564 -4.08 -17.86 51.87
N ASP A 565 -3.66 -17.51 50.68
CA ASP A 565 -2.39 -17.84 50.08
C ASP A 565 -1.39 -16.67 50.29
N ARG A 566 -1.71 -15.55 49.72
CA ARG A 566 -0.85 -14.34 49.78
C ARG A 566 -1.61 -13.06 49.49
N ASN A 567 -1.10 -11.96 50.03
CA ASN A 567 -1.45 -10.60 49.63
C ASN A 567 -0.20 -9.89 49.08
N ILE A 568 -0.31 -9.31 47.92
CA ILE A 568 0.77 -8.49 47.32
C ILE A 568 0.26 -7.06 47.27
N THR A 569 0.97 -6.15 47.95
CA THR A 569 0.67 -4.72 47.87
C THR A 569 1.89 -3.97 47.37
N ALA A 570 1.78 -3.25 46.29
CA ALA A 570 2.91 -2.57 45.67
C ALA A 570 2.54 -1.17 45.15
N LEU A 571 3.53 -0.31 45.13
CA LEU A 571 3.54 0.94 44.40
C LEU A 571 4.42 0.78 43.17
N ARG A 572 3.86 1.06 42.02
CA ARG A 572 4.55 1.04 40.74
C ARG A 572 4.68 2.45 40.22
N ALA A 573 5.87 2.82 39.81
CA ALA A 573 6.14 4.08 39.11
C ALA A 573 6.64 3.79 37.69
N GLU A 574 6.17 4.57 36.76
CA GLU A 574 6.60 4.44 35.34
C GLU A 574 7.04 5.79 34.78
N ARG A 575 8.05 5.73 33.93
CA ARG A 575 8.57 6.90 33.25
C ARG A 575 9.01 6.53 31.83
N THR A 576 8.55 7.33 30.87
CA THR A 576 8.94 7.22 29.46
C THR A 576 9.99 8.29 29.14
N TYR A 577 11.08 7.86 28.52
CA TYR A 577 12.09 8.65 27.85
C TYR A 577 11.94 8.46 26.36
N ASP A 578 12.60 9.24 25.53
CA ASP A 578 12.44 9.20 24.06
C ASP A 578 12.47 7.78 23.48
N ASN A 579 13.46 6.96 23.90
CA ASN A 579 13.65 5.61 23.36
C ASN A 579 13.55 4.51 24.43
N ALA A 580 13.12 4.85 25.64
CA ALA A 580 13.07 3.88 26.75
C ALA A 580 11.86 4.11 27.64
N HIS A 581 11.24 3.03 28.06
CA HIS A 581 10.18 2.99 29.05
C HIS A 581 10.70 2.21 30.27
N VAL A 582 10.75 2.89 31.41
CA VAL A 582 11.25 2.31 32.66
C VAL A 582 10.10 2.20 33.65
N THR A 583 9.94 1.01 34.24
CA THR A 583 9.03 0.84 35.38
C THR A 583 9.81 0.36 36.60
N GLY A 584 9.43 0.85 37.75
CA GLY A 584 9.91 0.35 39.04
C GLY A 584 8.76 0.04 39.97
N SER A 585 8.81 -1.06 40.69
CA SER A 585 7.80 -1.46 41.66
C SER A 585 8.45 -1.79 43.00
N ALA A 586 7.86 -1.29 44.07
CA ALA A 586 8.25 -1.62 45.44
C ALA A 586 7.03 -2.11 46.19
N GLY A 587 7.11 -3.25 46.81
CA GLY A 587 5.96 -3.88 47.43
C GLY A 587 6.27 -4.77 48.62
N THR A 588 5.21 -5.34 49.18
CA THR A 588 5.26 -6.34 50.22
C THR A 588 4.37 -7.52 49.85
N ILE A 589 4.85 -8.70 50.11
CA ILE A 589 4.10 -9.96 50.03
C ILE A 589 3.85 -10.44 51.47
N ILE A 590 2.60 -10.68 51.78
CA ILE A 590 2.22 -11.34 53.06
C ILE A 590 1.79 -12.75 52.69
N ASN A 591 2.50 -13.74 53.12
CA ASN A 591 2.23 -15.17 52.87
C ASN A 591 1.22 -15.73 53.87
N ASN A 592 0.78 -16.97 53.68
CA ASN A 592 -0.19 -17.68 54.50
C ASN A 592 0.28 -17.87 55.96
N ASP A 593 1.58 -17.91 56.23
CA ASP A 593 2.21 -17.95 57.56
C ASP A 593 2.37 -16.58 58.24
N ASN A 594 1.77 -15.54 57.67
CA ASN A 594 1.91 -14.14 58.04
C ASN A 594 3.38 -13.60 57.95
N GLN A 595 4.24 -14.29 57.22
CA GLN A 595 5.54 -13.75 56.92
C GLN A 595 5.39 -12.58 55.93
N ILE A 596 6.07 -11.48 56.24
CA ILE A 596 6.09 -10.28 55.39
C ILE A 596 7.41 -10.27 54.65
N VAL A 597 7.34 -10.32 53.32
CA VAL A 597 8.50 -10.28 52.44
C VAL A 597 8.46 -8.98 51.66
N GLY A 598 9.50 -8.18 51.79
CA GLY A 598 9.67 -6.99 50.97
C GLY A 598 10.21 -7.32 49.60
N GLU A 599 9.68 -6.68 48.56
CA GLU A 599 10.12 -6.89 47.16
C GLU A 599 10.36 -5.58 46.41
N LEU A 600 11.34 -5.66 45.51
CA LEU A 600 11.61 -4.62 44.50
C LEU A 600 11.68 -5.28 43.13
N SER A 601 11.05 -4.65 42.14
CA SER A 601 11.22 -5.08 40.77
C SER A 601 11.32 -3.88 39.83
N GLY A 602 11.91 -4.10 38.65
CA GLY A 602 12.00 -3.09 37.62
C GLY A 602 12.03 -3.69 36.24
N THR A 603 11.46 -2.95 35.26
CA THR A 603 11.57 -3.28 33.85
C THR A 603 12.17 -2.11 33.09
N LEU A 604 12.96 -2.43 32.07
CA LEU A 604 13.46 -1.48 31.10
C LEU A 604 13.10 -2.01 29.71
N ASN A 605 12.32 -1.25 28.98
CA ASN A 605 12.00 -1.51 27.58
C ASN A 605 12.58 -0.37 26.75
N SER A 606 13.51 -0.68 25.86
CA SER A 606 14.15 0.31 25.00
C SER A 606 14.05 -0.13 23.53
N SER A 607 13.72 0.81 22.64
CA SER A 607 13.61 0.57 21.21
C SER A 607 14.39 1.65 20.46
N ASN A 608 15.28 1.24 19.57
CA ASN A 608 16.03 2.12 18.68
C ASN A 608 16.07 1.51 17.28
N ASP A 609 16.71 2.17 16.34
CA ASP A 609 16.75 1.73 14.94
C ASP A 609 17.47 0.38 14.74
N VAL A 610 18.31 -0.05 15.69
CA VAL A 610 19.08 -1.29 15.62
C VAL A 610 18.31 -2.48 16.18
N GLY A 611 17.56 -2.29 17.26
CA GLY A 611 16.87 -3.39 17.93
C GLY A 611 16.02 -2.94 19.11
N ASN A 612 15.32 -3.92 19.68
CA ASN A 612 14.52 -3.74 20.90
C ASN A 612 15.21 -4.50 22.04
N PHE A 613 15.36 -3.84 23.17
CA PHE A 613 15.90 -4.41 24.38
C PHE A 613 14.87 -4.34 25.49
N ASN A 614 14.58 -5.48 26.12
CA ASN A 614 13.70 -5.58 27.27
C ASN A 614 14.45 -6.25 28.41
N SER A 615 14.35 -5.74 29.62
CA SER A 615 14.94 -6.38 30.79
C SER A 615 14.00 -6.32 31.99
N TYR A 616 14.15 -7.27 32.86
CA TYR A 616 13.46 -7.39 34.14
C TYR A 616 14.46 -7.74 35.24
N ALA A 617 14.35 -7.06 36.34
CA ALA A 617 15.12 -7.33 37.54
C ALA A 617 14.17 -7.45 38.75
N TYR A 618 14.45 -8.41 39.62
CA TYR A 618 13.66 -8.66 40.82
C TYR A 618 14.58 -8.99 41.97
N VAL A 619 14.24 -8.50 43.17
CA VAL A 619 14.90 -8.85 44.43
C VAL A 619 13.89 -8.80 45.57
N ASN A 620 14.00 -9.73 46.49
CA ASN A 620 13.23 -9.73 47.72
C ASN A 620 14.14 -9.93 48.94
N ASP A 621 13.61 -9.72 50.14
CA ASP A 621 14.32 -9.86 51.41
C ASP A 621 14.47 -11.34 51.87
N ASP A 622 13.77 -12.29 51.23
CA ASP A 622 14.05 -13.74 51.36
C ASP A 622 15.31 -14.18 50.62
N GLY A 623 16.01 -13.25 49.96
CA GLY A 623 17.25 -13.52 49.26
C GLY A 623 17.08 -13.91 47.78
N ARG A 624 15.86 -14.01 47.24
CA ARG A 624 15.64 -14.29 45.83
C ARG A 624 16.04 -13.08 44.97
N LYS A 625 16.82 -13.33 43.91
CA LYS A 625 17.28 -12.33 42.97
C LYS A 625 17.19 -12.90 41.59
N THR A 626 16.57 -12.18 40.70
CA THR A 626 16.51 -12.60 39.28
C THR A 626 16.75 -11.42 38.36
N VAL A 627 17.47 -11.66 37.29
CA VAL A 627 17.63 -10.73 36.18
C VAL A 627 17.41 -11.47 34.89
N SER A 628 16.62 -10.87 34.01
CA SER A 628 16.46 -11.36 32.65
C SER A 628 16.58 -10.22 31.65
N GLY A 629 17.06 -10.53 30.46
CA GLY A 629 17.16 -9.58 29.36
C GLY A 629 16.87 -10.25 28.04
N ASN A 630 16.23 -9.50 27.15
CA ASN A 630 15.93 -9.94 25.82
C ASN A 630 16.30 -8.85 24.82
N PHE A 631 17.04 -9.22 23.78
CA PHE A 631 17.36 -8.35 22.65
C PHE A 631 16.82 -8.95 21.36
N THR A 632 16.09 -8.15 20.56
CA THR A 632 15.57 -8.55 19.25
C THR A 632 15.92 -7.54 18.18
N GLY A 633 16.27 -8.01 16.99
CA GLY A 633 16.56 -7.18 15.84
C GLY A 633 16.81 -7.97 14.57
N SER A 634 16.69 -7.32 13.42
CA SER A 634 16.98 -7.92 12.11
C SER A 634 18.31 -7.43 11.57
N GLN A 635 19.06 -8.36 10.98
CA GLN A 635 20.27 -8.12 10.19
C GLN A 635 19.95 -8.42 8.73
N ILE A 636 20.30 -7.52 7.85
CA ILE A 636 19.96 -7.60 6.42
C ILE A 636 21.27 -7.53 5.62
N PHE A 637 21.55 -8.56 4.85
CA PHE A 637 22.71 -8.65 3.96
C PHE A 637 22.20 -8.58 2.51
N GLY A 638 22.27 -7.40 1.92
CA GLY A 638 21.90 -7.14 0.53
C GLY A 638 23.13 -6.98 -0.37
N ARG A 639 22.89 -6.75 -1.66
CA ARG A 639 23.95 -6.51 -2.65
C ARG A 639 24.85 -5.31 -2.31
N GLN A 640 24.32 -4.32 -1.59
CA GLN A 640 25.02 -3.06 -1.30
C GLN A 640 25.53 -2.97 0.14
N GLY A 641 25.53 -4.06 0.87
CA GLY A 641 26.11 -4.09 2.20
C GLY A 641 25.24 -4.71 3.28
N PHE A 642 25.52 -4.31 4.50
CA PHE A 642 24.91 -4.79 5.72
C PHE A 642 24.11 -3.67 6.37
N ASP A 643 22.89 -3.99 6.75
CA ASP A 643 21.96 -3.09 7.46
C ASP A 643 21.37 -3.80 8.68
N VAL A 644 20.90 -3.01 9.64
CA VAL A 644 20.23 -3.49 10.85
C VAL A 644 18.94 -2.71 11.10
N THR A 645 17.95 -3.37 11.69
CA THR A 645 16.70 -2.71 12.06
C THR A 645 16.02 -3.43 13.22
N ASN A 646 15.22 -2.70 13.99
CA ASN A 646 14.38 -3.26 15.06
C ASN A 646 13.10 -3.94 14.53
N LYS A 647 12.84 -3.86 13.22
CA LYS A 647 11.65 -4.43 12.59
C LYS A 647 11.86 -5.90 12.24
N ARG A 648 10.78 -6.68 12.29
CA ARG A 648 10.75 -8.08 11.87
C ARG A 648 9.90 -8.21 10.61
N SER A 649 10.54 -8.61 9.50
CA SER A 649 9.86 -8.85 8.22
C SER A 649 10.66 -9.83 7.38
N SER A 650 10.02 -10.44 6.39
CA SER A 650 10.66 -11.26 5.36
C SER A 650 11.21 -10.44 4.18
N ALA A 651 10.87 -9.16 4.09
CA ALA A 651 11.35 -8.24 3.05
C ALA A 651 11.40 -6.80 3.56
N PHE A 652 12.31 -6.00 2.99
CA PHE A 652 12.49 -4.61 3.37
C PHE A 652 12.68 -3.69 2.17
N VAL A 653 12.40 -2.41 2.39
CA VAL A 653 12.79 -1.31 1.50
C VAL A 653 13.82 -0.45 2.24
N LYS A 654 14.94 -0.20 1.59
CA LYS A 654 15.94 0.79 2.01
C LYS A 654 15.75 2.04 1.18
N VAL A 655 15.49 3.15 1.82
CA VAL A 655 15.43 4.46 1.19
C VAL A 655 16.69 5.22 1.56
N ASN A 656 17.54 5.45 0.56
CA ASN A 656 18.74 6.29 0.72
C ASN A 656 18.39 7.69 0.22
N LYS A 657 18.73 8.70 1.01
CA LYS A 657 18.56 10.08 0.61
C LYS A 657 19.89 10.81 0.55
N THR A 658 20.06 11.63 -0.47
CA THR A 658 21.03 12.70 -0.51
C THR A 658 20.29 14.03 -0.52
N GLU A 659 20.77 15.01 0.22
CA GLU A 659 20.11 16.33 0.34
C GLU A 659 21.05 17.42 -0.19
N GLN A 660 20.52 18.27 -1.05
CA GLN A 660 21.16 19.52 -1.46
C GLN A 660 20.31 20.67 -0.92
N ARG A 661 20.83 21.37 0.08
CA ARG A 661 20.13 22.43 0.79
C ARG A 661 20.74 23.80 0.49
N VAL A 662 19.90 24.79 0.46
CA VAL A 662 20.26 26.22 0.42
C VAL A 662 20.21 26.81 1.83
N HIS A 663 19.27 26.36 2.65
CA HIS A 663 19.07 26.78 4.03
C HIS A 663 19.52 25.70 5.02
N GLU A 664 19.97 26.09 6.21
CA GLU A 664 20.46 25.16 7.24
C GLU A 664 19.35 24.40 7.98
N ASP A 665 18.09 24.82 7.85
CA ASP A 665 16.96 24.20 8.54
C ASP A 665 16.65 22.82 7.95
N PRO A 666 16.41 21.79 8.78
CA PRO A 666 16.09 20.45 8.30
C PRO A 666 14.69 20.41 7.66
N PHE A 667 14.54 19.64 6.59
CA PHE A 667 13.21 19.33 6.04
C PHE A 667 12.39 18.55 7.09
N ARG A 668 11.26 19.07 7.51
CA ARG A 668 10.45 18.53 8.63
C ARG A 668 9.30 17.66 8.16
N GLU A 669 8.86 17.79 6.91
CA GLU A 669 7.64 17.14 6.42
C GLU A 669 7.89 16.02 5.41
N LEU A 670 9.14 15.75 5.05
CA LEU A 670 9.45 14.67 4.11
C LEU A 670 9.13 13.31 4.70
N LYS A 671 8.30 12.55 4.01
CA LYS A 671 7.86 11.21 4.40
C LYS A 671 7.99 10.22 3.25
N VAL A 672 8.35 9.00 3.59
CA VAL A 672 8.18 7.86 2.69
C VAL A 672 6.76 7.35 2.86
N VAL A 673 6.02 7.27 1.78
CA VAL A 673 4.69 6.66 1.73
C VAL A 673 4.81 5.32 1.04
N ILE A 674 4.46 4.26 1.74
CA ILE A 674 4.44 2.90 1.24
C ILE A 674 2.99 2.48 1.07
N ASN A 675 2.62 2.10 -0.14
CA ASN A 675 1.34 1.50 -0.43
C ASN A 675 1.57 0.06 -0.88
N GLN A 676 0.85 -0.87 -0.29
CA GLN A 676 0.85 -2.26 -0.70
C GLN A 676 -0.58 -2.69 -1.04
N ASP A 677 -0.78 -3.20 -2.26
CA ASP A 677 -2.06 -3.70 -2.77
C ASP A 677 -3.26 -2.78 -2.53
N ASP A 678 -3.07 -1.45 -2.59
CA ASP A 678 -4.06 -0.41 -2.34
C ASP A 678 -4.71 -0.43 -0.93
N SER A 679 -4.33 -1.39 -0.09
CA SER A 679 -4.95 -1.62 1.22
C SER A 679 -4.10 -1.19 2.41
N TYR A 680 -2.79 -1.30 2.27
CA TYR A 680 -1.86 -0.94 3.33
C TYR A 680 -1.11 0.35 2.97
N ARG A 681 -1.31 1.38 3.77
CA ARG A 681 -0.61 2.65 3.63
C ARG A 681 0.16 2.96 4.90
N HIS A 682 1.46 2.96 4.79
CA HIS A 682 2.37 3.31 5.87
C HIS A 682 3.14 4.57 5.52
N ARG A 683 3.34 5.47 6.51
CA ARG A 683 4.12 6.69 6.36
C ARG A 683 5.25 6.70 7.37
N VAL A 684 6.47 6.87 6.89
CA VAL A 684 7.69 6.93 7.70
C VAL A 684 8.40 8.24 7.44
N GLU A 685 8.79 8.94 8.49
CA GLU A 685 9.57 10.16 8.38
C GLU A 685 11.01 9.85 7.92
N LEU A 686 11.50 10.63 6.96
CA LEU A 686 12.86 10.53 6.44
C LEU A 686 13.84 11.35 7.33
N LYS A 687 14.16 10.82 8.52
CA LYS A 687 15.04 11.53 9.49
C LYS A 687 16.54 11.34 9.23
N SER A 688 16.93 10.20 8.70
CA SER A 688 18.33 9.81 8.48
C SER A 688 18.66 9.65 7.00
N ASP A 689 19.96 9.61 6.65
CA ASP A 689 20.42 9.42 5.28
C ASP A 689 20.00 8.08 4.68
N ALA A 690 19.74 7.08 5.54
CA ALA A 690 19.17 5.80 5.15
C ALA A 690 18.05 5.40 6.12
N SER A 691 16.90 5.04 5.60
CA SER A 691 15.76 4.55 6.36
C SER A 691 15.38 3.16 5.87
N ILE A 692 15.18 2.21 6.80
CA ILE A 692 14.77 0.84 6.49
C ILE A 692 13.33 0.65 6.94
N VAL A 693 12.50 0.21 6.01
CA VAL A 693 11.07 0.01 6.24
C VAL A 693 10.68 -1.41 5.89
N ASP A 694 9.94 -2.04 6.79
CA ASP A 694 9.38 -3.37 6.61
C ASP A 694 8.24 -3.36 5.59
N VAL A 695 8.19 -4.39 4.74
CA VAL A 695 7.14 -4.59 3.75
C VAL A 695 6.65 -6.04 3.78
N ARG A 696 5.39 -6.22 3.43
CA ARG A 696 4.75 -7.55 3.40
C ARG A 696 5.11 -8.25 2.10
N GLU A 697 5.43 -9.53 2.21
CA GLU A 697 5.70 -10.41 1.08
C GLU A 697 4.45 -10.69 0.24
N PHE A 698 4.65 -11.06 -1.01
CA PHE A 698 3.61 -11.44 -1.98
C PHE A 698 2.57 -10.35 -2.22
N GLN A 699 2.97 -9.09 -2.16
CA GLN A 699 2.13 -7.93 -2.43
C GLN A 699 2.80 -6.98 -3.41
N SER A 700 1.98 -6.26 -4.18
CA SER A 700 2.49 -5.14 -4.98
C SER A 700 2.95 -4.00 -4.05
N LEU A 701 4.05 -3.38 -4.40
CA LEU A 701 4.71 -2.33 -3.64
C LEU A 701 4.79 -1.06 -4.47
N ASP A 702 4.31 0.04 -3.90
CA ASP A 702 4.48 1.39 -4.45
C ASP A 702 5.01 2.31 -3.35
N VAL A 703 6.28 2.65 -3.45
CA VAL A 703 6.98 3.55 -2.52
C VAL A 703 7.09 4.92 -3.16
N LYS A 704 6.68 5.95 -2.46
CA LYS A 704 6.75 7.34 -2.91
C LYS A 704 7.33 8.24 -1.83
N ILE A 705 8.01 9.30 -2.25
CA ILE A 705 8.36 10.40 -1.37
C ILE A 705 7.21 11.41 -1.37
N ASP A 706 6.72 11.74 -0.18
CA ASP A 706 5.70 12.76 0.08
C ASP A 706 6.42 14.00 0.59
N GLU A 707 6.39 15.05 -0.20
CA GLU A 707 7.12 16.30 0.04
C GLU A 707 6.42 17.18 1.09
N GLY A 708 5.14 16.89 1.37
CA GLY A 708 4.34 17.74 2.28
C GLY A 708 4.17 19.16 1.74
N SER A 709 4.54 20.16 2.55
CA SER A 709 4.58 21.57 2.19
C SER A 709 5.98 22.07 1.83
N GLU A 710 6.99 21.20 1.80
CA GLU A 710 8.36 21.58 1.50
C GLU A 710 8.53 21.93 0.02
N ASN A 711 9.25 23.01 -0.26
CA ASN A 711 9.55 23.42 -1.63
C ASN A 711 10.82 22.69 -2.11
N VAL A 712 10.65 21.46 -2.54
CA VAL A 712 11.75 20.60 -2.95
C VAL A 712 11.47 19.94 -4.30
N ASP A 713 12.54 19.60 -5.00
CA ASP A 713 12.51 18.68 -6.13
C ASP A 713 13.13 17.35 -5.73
N VAL A 714 12.43 16.28 -6.02
CA VAL A 714 12.84 14.95 -5.63
C VAL A 714 13.13 14.12 -6.88
N GLU A 715 14.41 13.79 -7.09
CA GLU A 715 14.82 12.79 -8.07
C GLU A 715 14.75 11.39 -7.44
N GLY A 716 14.24 10.39 -8.16
CA GLY A 716 14.00 9.07 -7.58
C GLY A 716 12.76 9.04 -6.67
N ARG A 717 11.67 9.63 -7.14
CA ARG A 717 10.42 9.81 -6.35
C ARG A 717 9.66 8.53 -6.04
N ARG A 718 9.87 7.47 -6.83
CA ARG A 718 8.98 6.30 -6.79
C ARG A 718 9.70 5.01 -7.10
N LEU A 719 9.37 3.98 -6.33
CA LEU A 719 9.75 2.59 -6.57
C LEU A 719 8.48 1.74 -6.68
N GLN A 720 8.38 0.96 -7.74
CA GLN A 720 7.30 -0.02 -7.92
C GLN A 720 7.91 -1.40 -8.09
N ALA A 721 7.40 -2.37 -7.32
CA ALA A 721 7.87 -3.75 -7.35
C ALA A 721 6.76 -4.69 -6.88
N PHE A 722 6.96 -5.99 -7.09
CA PHE A 722 6.25 -7.04 -6.36
C PHE A 722 7.19 -7.64 -5.32
N VAL A 723 6.72 -7.78 -4.08
CA VAL A 723 7.58 -8.16 -2.95
C VAL A 723 7.72 -9.67 -2.85
N HIS A 724 8.96 -10.15 -2.97
CA HIS A 724 9.33 -11.53 -2.71
C HIS A 724 9.97 -11.70 -1.32
N PRO A 725 9.79 -12.84 -0.63
CA PRO A 725 10.54 -13.15 0.58
C PRO A 725 12.06 -13.13 0.36
N GLY A 726 12.82 -12.68 1.37
CA GLY A 726 14.28 -12.56 1.26
C GLY A 726 14.72 -11.45 0.30
N SER A 727 14.02 -10.32 0.27
CA SER A 727 14.32 -9.21 -0.64
C SER A 727 14.63 -7.92 0.09
N LEU A 728 15.60 -7.16 -0.45
CA LEU A 728 15.89 -5.79 -0.05
C LEU A 728 15.75 -4.88 -1.27
N TYR A 729 14.64 -4.18 -1.36
CA TYR A 729 14.39 -3.16 -2.38
C TYR A 729 15.09 -1.87 -2.01
N GLN A 730 15.56 -1.11 -3.01
CA GLN A 730 16.25 0.13 -2.77
C GLN A 730 15.62 1.27 -3.57
N LEU A 731 15.40 2.39 -2.90
CA LEU A 731 15.03 3.66 -3.48
C LEU A 731 16.13 4.69 -3.16
N ASP A 732 16.91 5.05 -4.17
CA ASP A 732 17.87 6.14 -4.06
C ASP A 732 17.18 7.44 -4.46
N THR A 733 17.14 8.40 -3.55
CA THR A 733 16.48 9.68 -3.76
C THR A 733 17.45 10.82 -3.54
N ASN A 734 17.42 11.82 -4.42
CA ASN A 734 18.14 13.07 -4.30
C ASN A 734 17.13 14.19 -4.11
N ILE A 735 17.19 14.86 -2.96
CA ILE A 735 16.28 15.90 -2.56
C ILE A 735 16.98 17.22 -2.70
N VAL A 736 16.50 18.05 -3.61
CA VAL A 736 17.06 19.36 -3.90
C VAL A 736 16.09 20.44 -3.46
N GLU A 737 16.52 21.33 -2.57
CA GLU A 737 15.73 22.49 -2.19
C GLU A 737 15.55 23.42 -3.41
N LEU A 738 14.31 23.84 -3.63
CA LEU A 738 13.96 24.74 -4.71
C LEU A 738 13.94 26.19 -4.23
N LEU A 739 14.51 27.05 -5.05
CA LEU A 739 14.29 28.47 -4.90
C LEU A 739 13.03 28.89 -5.64
N SER A 740 12.25 29.77 -5.02
CA SER A 740 11.05 30.33 -5.61
C SER A 740 11.27 31.83 -5.83
N ARG A 741 10.99 32.32 -7.04
CA ARG A 741 11.00 33.74 -7.37
C ARG A 741 9.68 34.16 -8.00
N ILE A 742 9.23 35.35 -7.64
CA ILE A 742 8.11 36.00 -8.31
C ILE A 742 8.70 36.92 -9.38
N VAL A 743 8.32 36.72 -10.64
CA VAL A 743 8.75 37.55 -11.74
C VAL A 743 7.56 38.27 -12.34
N VAL A 744 7.78 39.52 -12.73
CA VAL A 744 6.83 40.31 -13.52
C VAL A 744 7.47 40.60 -14.86
N LEU A 745 6.81 40.17 -15.91
CA LEU A 745 7.36 40.17 -17.24
C LEU A 745 6.44 40.93 -18.22
N ASP A 746 7.04 41.88 -18.91
CA ASP A 746 6.39 42.63 -19.94
C ASP A 746 7.05 42.36 -21.31
N ASP A 747 6.31 42.64 -22.38
CA ASP A 747 6.84 42.65 -23.72
C ASP A 747 7.57 43.99 -24.04
N LEU A 748 8.08 44.11 -25.24
CA LEU A 748 8.75 45.32 -25.77
C LEU A 748 7.83 46.59 -25.73
N HIS A 749 6.54 46.43 -25.58
CA HIS A 749 5.52 47.49 -25.58
C HIS A 749 4.94 47.74 -24.18
N ASN A 750 5.51 47.14 -23.15
CA ASN A 750 5.01 47.15 -21.77
C ASN A 750 3.64 46.48 -21.62
N ASN A 751 3.32 45.49 -22.47
CA ASN A 751 2.14 44.65 -22.23
C ASN A 751 2.57 43.43 -21.41
N PRO A 752 1.76 42.99 -20.49
CA PRO A 752 2.05 41.78 -19.67
C PRO A 752 2.17 40.53 -20.54
N ILE A 753 3.08 39.66 -20.19
CA ILE A 753 3.27 38.38 -20.87
C ILE A 753 2.20 37.40 -20.47
N GLU A 754 1.44 36.87 -21.43
CA GLU A 754 0.33 35.92 -21.18
C GLU A 754 0.79 34.47 -20.95
N HIS A 755 1.87 34.03 -21.59
CA HIS A 755 2.38 32.66 -21.52
C HIS A 755 3.89 32.64 -21.35
N LEU A 756 4.34 32.08 -20.23
CA LEU A 756 5.73 31.92 -19.90
C LEU A 756 6.08 30.43 -19.81
N GLN A 757 7.19 30.08 -20.41
CA GLN A 757 7.80 28.73 -20.29
C GLN A 757 9.19 28.88 -19.69
N CYS A 758 9.56 27.93 -18.88
CA CYS A 758 10.90 27.81 -18.36
C CYS A 758 11.57 26.60 -19.01
N VAL A 759 12.78 26.74 -19.50
CA VAL A 759 13.56 25.74 -20.24
C VAL A 759 14.94 25.59 -19.63
N GLY A 760 15.42 24.35 -19.52
CA GLY A 760 16.74 24.05 -18.97
C GLY A 760 16.67 23.11 -17.77
N GLN A 761 17.84 22.61 -17.34
CA GLN A 761 17.93 21.64 -16.23
C GLN A 761 17.58 22.25 -14.87
N GLY A 762 17.66 23.58 -14.76
CA GLY A 762 17.27 24.32 -13.56
C GLY A 762 15.77 24.56 -13.43
N CYS A 763 15.00 24.44 -14.50
CA CYS A 763 13.56 24.65 -14.47
C CYS A 763 12.83 23.53 -13.79
N VAL A 764 11.87 23.85 -12.89
CA VAL A 764 10.98 22.89 -12.26
C VAL A 764 9.53 23.20 -12.57
N SER A 765 9.06 24.41 -12.23
CA SER A 765 7.70 24.82 -12.57
C SER A 765 7.59 26.32 -12.79
N VAL A 766 6.58 26.72 -13.56
CA VAL A 766 6.15 28.10 -13.76
C VAL A 766 4.67 28.15 -13.48
N GLU A 767 4.26 28.98 -12.54
CA GLU A 767 2.88 29.13 -12.12
C GLU A 767 2.42 30.57 -12.38
N PRO A 768 1.38 30.81 -13.19
CA PRO A 768 0.82 32.14 -13.34
C PRO A 768 0.10 32.53 -12.02
N LEU A 769 0.43 33.68 -11.46
CA LEU A 769 -0.20 34.22 -10.26
C LEU A 769 -1.31 35.21 -10.60
N SER A 770 -1.19 35.91 -11.71
CA SER A 770 -2.21 36.82 -12.24
C SER A 770 -2.12 36.95 -13.76
N GLU A 771 -3.17 37.51 -14.39
CA GLU A 771 -3.20 37.81 -15.84
C GLU A 771 -2.26 38.98 -16.21
N ASP A 772 -1.71 39.68 -15.22
CA ASP A 772 -0.84 40.87 -15.42
C ASP A 772 0.64 40.51 -15.60
N GLY A 773 0.96 39.34 -16.16
CA GLY A 773 2.35 38.92 -16.43
C GLY A 773 3.15 38.54 -15.19
N VAL A 774 2.47 38.23 -14.09
CA VAL A 774 3.10 37.83 -12.81
C VAL A 774 3.15 36.31 -12.70
N TYR A 775 4.35 35.79 -12.54
CA TYR A 775 4.60 34.33 -12.44
C TYR A 775 5.43 34.02 -11.22
N ARG A 776 5.15 32.84 -10.62
CA ARG A 776 6.07 32.18 -9.68
C ARG A 776 6.89 31.16 -10.44
N ILE A 777 8.21 31.23 -10.29
CA ILE A 777 9.13 30.28 -10.88
C ILE A 777 9.81 29.51 -9.77
N ASN A 778 9.72 28.18 -9.82
CA ASN A 778 10.48 27.30 -8.96
C ASN A 778 11.65 26.71 -9.74
N PHE A 779 12.86 26.86 -9.22
CA PHE A 779 14.07 26.48 -9.92
C PHE A 779 15.14 25.92 -8.97
N ARG A 780 16.04 25.09 -9.54
CA ARG A 780 17.24 24.58 -8.87
C ARG A 780 18.36 25.60 -8.96
N GLN A 781 18.90 26.06 -7.85
CA GLN A 781 19.94 27.08 -7.80
C GLN A 781 21.22 26.71 -8.60
N SER A 782 21.59 25.43 -8.63
CA SER A 782 22.82 24.94 -9.21
C SER A 782 22.74 24.59 -10.69
N LYS A 783 21.60 24.79 -11.34
CA LYS A 783 21.37 24.41 -12.73
C LYS A 783 20.90 25.60 -13.57
N PRO A 784 21.36 25.71 -14.83
CA PRO A 784 20.94 26.80 -15.70
C PRO A 784 19.46 26.63 -16.11
N TYR A 785 18.75 27.76 -16.15
CA TYR A 785 17.40 27.83 -16.68
C TYR A 785 17.23 29.10 -17.53
N ARG A 786 16.21 29.11 -18.36
CA ARG A 786 15.83 30.22 -19.21
C ARG A 786 14.32 30.38 -19.25
N LEU A 787 13.87 31.60 -19.34
CA LEU A 787 12.47 31.93 -19.48
C LEU A 787 12.21 32.35 -20.92
N ILE A 788 11.20 31.75 -21.52
CA ILE A 788 10.85 31.95 -22.92
C ILE A 788 9.34 32.23 -23.01
N SER A 789 8.97 33.20 -23.83
CA SER A 789 7.60 33.48 -24.18
C SER A 789 7.40 33.46 -25.71
N LYS A 790 6.17 33.63 -26.17
CA LYS A 790 5.89 33.81 -27.59
C LYS A 790 6.60 35.05 -28.18
N GLN A 791 6.90 36.03 -27.35
CA GLN A 791 7.58 37.28 -27.72
C GLN A 791 9.10 37.15 -27.81
N GLY A 792 9.66 36.08 -27.24
CA GLY A 792 11.09 35.81 -27.27
C GLY A 792 11.67 35.37 -25.92
N LEU A 793 12.99 35.43 -25.80
CA LEU A 793 13.69 35.14 -24.55
C LEU A 793 13.47 36.29 -23.56
N CYS A 794 13.23 35.91 -22.30
CA CYS A 794 13.00 36.85 -21.22
C CYS A 794 14.31 37.16 -20.47
N VAL A 795 14.57 38.43 -20.23
CA VAL A 795 15.73 38.94 -19.49
C VAL A 795 15.24 39.55 -18.19
N LEU A 796 15.85 39.15 -17.09
CA LEU A 796 15.50 39.59 -15.74
C LEU A 796 16.47 40.70 -15.25
N ASP A 797 15.95 41.67 -14.48
CA ASP A 797 16.79 42.62 -13.78
C ASP A 797 17.38 41.98 -12.52
N GLU A 798 18.60 41.45 -12.63
CA GLU A 798 19.28 40.76 -11.53
C GLU A 798 19.87 41.69 -10.47
N SER A 799 19.72 43.02 -10.62
CA SER A 799 20.26 44.00 -9.66
C SER A 799 19.51 43.95 -8.31
N LEU A 800 18.41 43.28 -8.24
CA LEU A 800 17.54 43.15 -7.07
C LEU A 800 17.73 41.79 -6.40
N THR A 801 18.20 41.81 -5.16
CA THR A 801 18.32 40.61 -4.29
C THR A 801 16.99 40.15 -3.70
N ASP A 802 15.87 40.68 -4.18
CA ASP A 802 14.55 40.51 -3.60
C ASP A 802 13.82 39.30 -4.23
N GLU A 803 12.87 38.71 -3.46
CA GLU A 803 11.96 37.65 -3.91
C GLU A 803 11.11 38.01 -5.15
N TYR A 804 11.13 39.25 -5.54
CA TYR A 804 10.39 39.86 -6.63
C TYR A 804 11.35 40.49 -7.65
N VAL A 805 11.25 40.07 -8.90
CA VAL A 805 12.13 40.51 -10.01
C VAL A 805 11.27 40.94 -11.20
N THR A 806 11.65 42.07 -11.82
CA THR A 806 11.03 42.53 -13.06
C THR A 806 11.89 42.16 -14.28
N GLY A 807 11.28 42.03 -15.42
CA GLY A 807 12.00 41.72 -16.66
C GLY A 807 11.17 41.91 -17.92
N TYR A 808 11.81 41.72 -19.06
CA TYR A 808 11.21 41.86 -20.38
C TYR A 808 11.43 40.62 -21.22
N CYS A 809 10.40 40.17 -21.96
CA CYS A 809 10.57 39.16 -22.98
C CYS A 809 10.70 39.81 -24.34
N LEU A 810 11.89 39.68 -24.92
CA LEU A 810 12.32 40.49 -26.05
C LEU A 810 12.45 39.67 -27.33
N PRO A 811 11.87 40.11 -28.48
CA PRO A 811 12.00 39.44 -29.77
C PRO A 811 13.45 39.54 -30.27
N GLY A 812 13.89 38.54 -31.03
CA GLY A 812 15.22 38.50 -31.62
C GLY A 812 16.32 37.97 -30.70
N LEU A 813 16.07 37.83 -29.40
CA LEU A 813 16.99 37.16 -28.47
C LEU A 813 16.81 35.63 -28.60
N SER A 814 17.72 34.97 -29.32
CA SER A 814 17.78 33.50 -29.36
C SER A 814 19.23 33.06 -29.51
N GLU A 815 19.56 31.87 -29.00
CA GLU A 815 20.91 31.32 -29.15
C GLU A 815 21.25 30.94 -30.59
N GLU A 816 20.22 30.60 -31.38
CA GLU A 816 20.41 30.22 -32.79
C GLU A 816 20.85 31.38 -33.65
N ASN A 817 20.60 32.61 -33.18
CA ASN A 817 20.95 33.81 -33.91
C ASN A 817 22.32 34.45 -33.51
N LYS A 818 23.06 33.78 -32.63
CA LYS A 818 24.41 34.22 -32.25
C LYS A 818 25.38 34.00 -33.43
N GLY A 819 25.93 35.09 -33.92
CA GLY A 819 26.99 35.03 -34.94
C GLY A 819 26.51 35.09 -36.39
N LEU A 820 25.24 35.31 -36.67
CA LEU A 820 24.70 35.49 -37.99
C LEU A 820 24.80 36.98 -38.39
N SER A 821 25.26 37.25 -39.61
CA SER A 821 25.23 38.62 -40.16
C SER A 821 23.80 39.06 -40.49
N ILE A 822 23.55 40.39 -40.52
CA ILE A 822 22.20 40.92 -40.88
C ILE A 822 21.79 40.47 -42.29
N SER A 823 22.74 40.21 -43.18
CA SER A 823 22.48 39.67 -44.51
C SER A 823 22.13 38.18 -44.54
N GLU A 824 22.51 37.41 -43.51
CA GLU A 824 22.20 36.00 -43.33
C GLU A 824 20.95 35.78 -42.45
N LEU A 825 20.56 36.80 -41.71
CA LEU A 825 19.32 36.77 -40.91
C LEU A 825 18.13 36.85 -41.85
N ASN A 826 17.61 35.73 -42.22
CA ASN A 826 16.36 35.62 -42.95
C ASN A 826 15.23 36.36 -42.21
N GLU A 827 14.07 36.54 -42.84
CA GLU A 827 12.84 37.21 -42.38
C GLU A 827 12.43 36.90 -40.95
N ASN A 828 12.98 35.88 -40.32
CA ASN A 828 12.72 35.45 -38.94
C ASN A 828 13.22 36.42 -37.84
N LEU A 829 14.18 37.29 -38.10
CA LEU A 829 14.61 38.36 -37.17
C LEU A 829 13.83 39.66 -37.30
N LEU A 830 13.04 39.76 -38.36
CA LEU A 830 12.12 40.84 -38.57
C LEU A 830 10.82 40.46 -37.87
N SER A 831 10.69 40.73 -36.57
CA SER A 831 9.39 40.53 -35.93
C SER A 831 8.47 41.66 -36.39
N LYS A 832 7.36 41.27 -37.05
CA LYS A 832 6.22 42.16 -37.23
C LYS A 832 5.40 42.11 -35.97
N ASN A 833 5.31 43.22 -35.27
CA ASN A 833 4.33 43.33 -34.19
C ASN A 833 2.91 43.37 -34.77
N ASN A 834 1.90 43.26 -33.92
CA ASN A 834 0.50 43.36 -34.33
C ASN A 834 0.11 44.69 -35.02
N THR A 835 1.02 45.70 -35.00
CA THR A 835 0.85 46.99 -35.64
C THR A 835 1.51 47.07 -37.02
N GLY A 836 2.24 46.00 -37.44
CA GLY A 836 2.91 45.96 -38.75
C GLY A 836 4.26 46.65 -38.81
N GLU A 837 4.82 47.10 -37.65
CA GLU A 837 6.16 47.67 -37.59
C GLU A 837 7.24 46.57 -37.82
N LEU A 838 8.25 46.93 -38.60
CA LEU A 838 9.44 46.11 -38.78
C LEU A 838 10.49 46.50 -37.71
N MET A 839 10.95 45.53 -36.95
CA MET A 839 11.97 45.72 -35.92
C MET A 839 13.18 44.83 -36.15
N ILE A 840 14.36 45.40 -35.96
CA ILE A 840 15.65 44.67 -36.00
C ILE A 840 16.33 44.87 -34.66
N TYR A 841 16.66 43.77 -34.00
CA TYR A 841 17.45 43.79 -32.77
C TYR A 841 18.90 44.13 -33.07
N LEU A 842 19.39 45.24 -32.49
CA LEU A 842 20.74 45.74 -32.72
C LEU A 842 21.75 45.23 -31.68
N GLY A 843 21.28 44.71 -30.56
CA GLY A 843 22.13 44.16 -29.51
C GLY A 843 21.86 44.74 -28.13
N MET A 844 22.62 44.22 -27.18
CA MET A 844 22.60 44.61 -25.78
C MET A 844 23.89 45.41 -25.50
N PHE A 845 23.76 46.52 -24.80
CA PHE A 845 24.86 47.45 -24.51
C PHE A 845 24.77 47.84 -23.03
N ASN A 846 25.96 48.03 -22.44
CA ASN A 846 26.00 48.59 -21.05
C ASN A 846 25.61 50.07 -21.08
N ARG A 847 24.61 50.43 -20.28
CA ARG A 847 24.06 51.81 -20.19
C ARG A 847 25.08 52.90 -19.84
N GLU A 848 26.13 52.53 -19.10
CA GLU A 848 27.14 53.45 -18.61
C GLU A 848 28.22 53.77 -19.66
N LEU A 849 28.26 53.01 -20.77
CA LEU A 849 29.29 53.23 -21.80
C LEU A 849 28.86 54.29 -22.81
N SER A 850 29.82 55.11 -23.25
CA SER A 850 29.62 56.16 -24.24
C SER A 850 29.15 55.62 -25.61
N GLU A 851 29.31 54.34 -25.87
CA GLU A 851 28.96 53.67 -27.11
C GLU A 851 27.46 53.68 -27.40
N VAL A 852 26.64 53.57 -26.36
CA VAL A 852 25.18 53.68 -26.45
C VAL A 852 24.72 54.99 -27.02
N SER A 853 25.39 56.12 -26.58
CA SER A 853 25.09 57.45 -27.07
C SER A 853 25.53 57.65 -28.51
N VAL A 854 26.64 57.02 -28.91
CA VAL A 854 27.14 57.05 -30.29
C VAL A 854 26.18 56.28 -31.22
N ILE A 855 25.76 55.10 -30.86
CA ILE A 855 24.80 54.28 -31.66
C ILE A 855 23.52 55.10 -31.87
N LYS A 856 22.93 55.62 -30.76
CA LYS A 856 21.71 56.41 -30.85
C LYS A 856 21.83 57.63 -31.77
N SER A 857 22.93 58.42 -31.61
CA SER A 857 23.16 59.59 -32.47
C SER A 857 23.35 59.23 -33.96
N ASN A 858 23.93 58.05 -34.21
CA ASN A 858 24.09 57.58 -35.59
C ASN A 858 22.76 57.06 -36.20
N LEU A 859 21.93 56.40 -35.46
CA LEU A 859 20.57 55.98 -35.88
C LEU A 859 19.73 57.21 -36.23
N GLU A 860 19.78 58.25 -35.40
CA GLU A 860 19.09 59.51 -35.63
C GLU A 860 19.63 60.21 -36.91
N ARG A 861 20.94 60.20 -37.14
CA ARG A 861 21.58 60.79 -38.33
C ARG A 861 21.13 60.12 -39.64
N VAL A 862 20.91 58.81 -39.65
CA VAL A 862 20.41 58.07 -40.79
C VAL A 862 18.88 57.96 -40.83
N ASN A 863 18.18 58.65 -39.92
CA ASN A 863 16.77 58.70 -39.85
C ASN A 863 16.11 57.30 -39.61
N ILE A 864 16.72 56.49 -38.72
CA ILE A 864 16.20 55.24 -38.24
C ILE A 864 15.60 55.50 -36.85
N ASN A 865 14.29 55.19 -36.70
CA ASN A 865 13.68 55.21 -35.38
C ASN A 865 14.20 54.03 -34.57
N TYR A 866 14.37 54.19 -33.30
CA TYR A 866 14.80 53.12 -32.41
C TYR A 866 13.92 53.07 -31.16
N ARG A 867 13.82 51.86 -30.59
CA ARG A 867 13.31 51.64 -29.24
C ARG A 867 14.41 51.06 -28.35
N GLU A 868 14.35 51.43 -27.09
CA GLU A 868 15.26 50.94 -26.07
C GLU A 868 14.49 50.33 -24.93
N VAL A 869 14.99 49.21 -24.42
CA VAL A 869 14.49 48.53 -23.21
C VAL A 869 15.66 48.45 -22.23
N VAL A 870 15.48 48.99 -21.05
CA VAL A 870 16.48 49.00 -20.00
C VAL A 870 16.18 47.92 -19.01
N VAL A 871 17.13 47.01 -18.81
CA VAL A 871 17.06 45.90 -17.87
C VAL A 871 18.27 45.99 -16.94
N GLY A 872 18.11 46.52 -15.74
CA GLY A 872 19.23 46.78 -14.83
C GLY A 872 20.26 47.73 -15.41
N ARG A 873 21.49 47.24 -15.63
CA ARG A 873 22.60 48.01 -16.22
C ARG A 873 22.68 47.95 -17.75
N ASP A 874 21.86 47.08 -18.33
CA ASP A 874 21.92 46.81 -19.76
C ASP A 874 20.78 47.50 -20.50
N VAL A 875 21.06 47.88 -21.76
CA VAL A 875 20.11 48.52 -22.66
C VAL A 875 20.04 47.68 -23.92
N HIS A 876 18.85 47.19 -24.24
CA HIS A 876 18.55 46.51 -25.51
C HIS A 876 18.02 47.52 -26.53
N ILE A 877 18.62 47.61 -27.74
CA ILE A 877 18.24 48.58 -28.75
C ILE A 877 17.65 47.86 -29.97
N TYR A 878 16.52 48.39 -30.44
CA TYR A 878 15.83 47.93 -31.66
C TYR A 878 15.72 49.08 -32.65
N ALA A 879 16.15 48.84 -33.89
CA ALA A 879 15.81 49.70 -35.04
C ALA A 879 14.37 49.44 -35.46
N VAL A 880 13.57 50.46 -35.65
CA VAL A 880 12.14 50.37 -35.95
C VAL A 880 11.79 51.12 -37.23
N ASN A 881 11.00 50.50 -38.14
CA ASN A 881 10.45 51.15 -39.29
C ASN A 881 9.07 50.63 -39.63
N ASN A 882 8.18 51.53 -40.13
CA ASN A 882 6.82 51.18 -40.49
C ASN A 882 6.67 50.52 -41.87
N GLU A 883 7.69 50.67 -42.75
CA GLU A 883 7.63 50.10 -44.11
C GLU A 883 8.87 49.20 -44.34
N SER A 884 9.83 49.69 -45.09
CA SER A 884 11.09 49.02 -45.37
C SER A 884 12.27 49.95 -45.19
N PHE A 885 13.42 49.49 -44.74
CA PHE A 885 14.64 50.31 -44.68
C PHE A 885 15.15 50.62 -46.10
N ASN A 886 15.49 51.89 -46.35
CA ASN A 886 16.08 52.30 -47.60
C ASN A 886 17.57 51.82 -47.72
N SER A 887 18.15 51.93 -48.89
CA SER A 887 19.56 51.47 -49.16
C SER A 887 20.62 52.04 -48.22
N ALA A 888 20.50 53.33 -47.82
CA ALA A 888 21.42 53.94 -46.92
C ALA A 888 21.24 53.46 -45.47
N GLN A 889 20.00 53.21 -45.07
CA GLN A 889 19.68 52.67 -43.75
C GLN A 889 20.14 51.20 -43.62
N LYS A 890 19.94 50.41 -44.69
CA LYS A 890 20.41 49.03 -44.72
C LYS A 890 21.92 48.96 -44.67
N TYR A 891 22.61 49.80 -45.45
CA TYR A 891 24.09 49.85 -45.40
C TYR A 891 24.61 50.15 -43.99
N TYR A 892 24.01 51.13 -43.32
CA TYR A 892 24.37 51.46 -41.92
C TYR A 892 24.09 50.33 -40.93
N LEU A 893 22.94 49.65 -41.06
CA LEU A 893 22.61 48.51 -40.24
C LEU A 893 23.57 47.32 -40.46
N GLU A 894 24.03 47.10 -41.71
CA GLU A 894 25.08 46.16 -42.08
C GLU A 894 26.46 46.53 -41.51
N GLU A 895 26.75 47.79 -41.34
CA GLU A 895 28.00 48.28 -40.73
C GLU A 895 27.98 48.11 -39.21
N LEU A 896 26.80 48.22 -38.57
CA LEU A 896 26.57 47.94 -37.16
C LEU A 896 26.70 46.45 -36.82
N ASP A 897 26.36 45.58 -37.76
CA ASP A 897 26.46 44.14 -37.57
C ASP A 897 27.87 43.68 -37.18
N SER A 898 28.89 44.23 -37.82
CA SER A 898 30.27 43.94 -37.46
C SER A 898 30.61 44.38 -36.01
N TYR A 899 29.99 45.43 -35.53
CA TYR A 899 30.20 45.96 -34.19
C TYR A 899 29.46 45.17 -33.13
N ILE A 900 28.23 44.75 -33.41
CA ILE A 900 27.41 43.92 -32.51
C ILE A 900 28.04 42.53 -32.33
N MET A 901 28.60 41.95 -33.36
CA MET A 901 29.30 40.67 -33.32
C MET A 901 30.56 40.69 -32.45
N ILE A 902 31.33 41.79 -32.44
CA ILE A 902 32.51 41.91 -31.59
C ILE A 902 32.15 41.97 -30.13
N GLN A 903 31.06 42.59 -29.75
CA GLN A 903 30.59 42.66 -28.36
C GLN A 903 29.86 41.41 -27.89
N SER A 904 29.15 40.75 -28.77
CA SER A 904 28.49 39.48 -28.39
C SER A 904 29.47 38.34 -28.14
N SER A 905 30.68 38.38 -28.70
CA SER A 905 31.75 37.41 -28.43
C SER A 905 32.40 37.59 -27.06
N ASP A 906 32.34 38.77 -26.45
CA ASP A 906 32.83 39.02 -25.09
C ASP A 906 31.79 38.75 -24.00
N SER A 907 30.54 38.52 -24.38
CA SER A 907 29.45 38.20 -23.45
C SER A 907 29.23 36.70 -23.25
N GLU A 908 30.31 35.92 -23.06
CA GLU A 908 30.22 34.53 -22.58
C GLU A 908 29.56 34.39 -21.18
N SER A 909 29.05 35.47 -20.61
CA SER A 909 28.52 35.51 -19.24
C SER A 909 27.00 35.58 -19.14
N TYR A 910 26.23 35.18 -20.14
CA TYR A 910 24.77 34.95 -19.99
C TYR A 910 24.45 33.51 -19.64
N THR A 911 25.20 32.93 -18.76
CA THR A 911 24.72 31.92 -17.85
C THR A 911 24.19 32.66 -16.65
N LEU A 912 22.90 32.72 -16.49
CA LEU A 912 22.27 33.03 -15.20
C LEU A 912 22.88 32.06 -14.16
N ASN A 913 23.76 32.57 -13.30
CA ASN A 913 24.28 31.81 -12.15
C ASN A 913 23.22 31.65 -11.12
#